data_2aa6ec968239df780d442023a3ee1334
#
_entry.id   2aa6ec968239df780d442023a3ee1334
#
_cell.length_a   1.000
_cell.length_b   1.000
_cell.length_c   1.000
_cell.angle_alpha   90.00
_cell.angle_beta   90.00
_cell.angle_gamma   90.00
#
_symmetry.space_group_name_H-M   'P 1'
#
loop_
_entity.id
_entity.type
_entity.pdbx_description
1 polymer ?
#
loop_
_entity_poly.entity_id
_entity_poly.type
_entity_poly.pdbx_seq_one_letter_code
_entity_poly.pdbx_strand_id
1 'polypeptide(L)'
;MENIPVTTYRGFSAVSGETTFTQDMADIRNGKHAKLIIKIASLVAQGKVEEANHVKKQLPFRTLTANYRERRLAPSITRYNPVITLDIDDLEEGQLEQTRTLINEDPHTLGSFLSPKRHGYKLFVFMQTEYTRRLYDRLRQGEVTYATLEEIHLKLYSAAKEHYEALLGVEVDGSGKDISRGYFMSFDPHAYINAALLEQISPLPARIIPPAKKENSPKKTPVETVHPLPASVAATPQDAKPWEKLIFSQAVTAVKRTTRFRAGNRDNFLFALGNKCYSKGLDEQTAIRLAKNEFGQEYPDVESPLHNAYIYTDKTSEAATKKEEKKPVINQVMSFLEEHYGIRRNLILDRLEFMPYALSADAGKGYRPMRGKDYNTIFVDLQMAGISCYQNFLRAVIDSNYAKEFNPYTDYLYALPPWDGTDYIARLADTLTTENRELWQKGFKRWIVGLVACALSDEDMNQLVIILYSEQGKGKSSWIRRLLPPEWKEYFYNGIIDPSNKDDARLLATRIIINMEEFEGVKPGELAALKRIIAQDNVTQRKAYDIEAFTLPRHCSFIASTNNRQCLQDIGGNRRFLPITITGIDYHTPVNHPGIYAQALALLKGGFRYWYEGEEIEQLNKHNERHRMKDPVEENLFVFFRKPLPEDLQVKWLPASVILTKLSIFGKVQVNPHTQLVLVQALEKYGFGTRTNEQETTEYEVVDIQLYQ
;
A
#
# COMPACT_ATOMS: atom_id res chain seq x y z
N MET A 1 17.96 -33.10 27.01
CA MET A 1 17.02 -31.95 27.03
C MET A 1 16.91 -31.46 25.63
N GLU A 2 15.80 -31.72 24.97
CA GLU A 2 15.53 -31.15 23.62
C GLU A 2 15.24 -29.66 23.77
N ASN A 3 16.15 -28.88 23.30
CA ASN A 3 16.05 -27.39 23.34
C ASN A 3 15.25 -26.89 22.14
N ILE A 4 14.34 -25.93 22.31
CA ILE A 4 13.57 -25.39 21.20
C ILE A 4 14.50 -24.66 20.23
N PRO A 5 14.57 -25.06 18.95
CA PRO A 5 15.40 -24.39 17.96
C PRO A 5 14.85 -23.01 17.58
N VAL A 6 15.76 -22.07 17.37
CA VAL A 6 15.49 -20.70 17.00
C VAL A 6 16.25 -20.34 15.72
N THR A 7 15.57 -19.81 14.72
CA THR A 7 16.23 -19.39 13.49
C THR A 7 16.86 -18.02 13.63
N THR A 8 18.10 -17.89 13.14
CA THR A 8 18.88 -16.65 13.15
C THR A 8 18.96 -16.06 11.73
N TYR A 9 19.04 -14.72 11.62
CA TYR A 9 18.97 -14.04 10.32
C TYR A 9 20.10 -13.05 10.11
N ARG A 10 20.51 -12.88 8.81
CA ARG A 10 21.19 -11.69 8.32
C ARG A 10 20.12 -10.69 7.89
N GLY A 11 20.01 -9.57 8.61
CA GLY A 11 18.87 -8.67 8.45
C GLY A 11 17.57 -9.31 8.95
N PHE A 12 16.48 -9.26 8.17
CA PHE A 12 15.15 -9.69 8.63
C PHE A 12 14.58 -10.90 7.87
N SER A 13 15.25 -11.39 6.84
CA SER A 13 14.66 -12.42 5.96
C SER A 13 15.60 -13.56 5.59
N ALA A 14 16.90 -13.30 5.39
CA ALA A 14 17.85 -14.33 4.99
C ALA A 14 18.34 -15.12 6.21
N VAL A 15 18.14 -16.44 6.22
CA VAL A 15 18.58 -17.32 7.30
C VAL A 15 20.13 -17.35 7.36
N SER A 16 20.69 -17.21 8.55
CA SER A 16 22.13 -17.28 8.81
C SER A 16 22.54 -18.52 9.60
N GLY A 17 21.59 -19.21 10.23
CA GLY A 17 21.82 -20.41 11.03
C GLY A 17 20.72 -20.65 12.04
N GLU A 18 20.97 -21.53 12.98
CA GLU A 18 20.09 -21.86 14.11
C GLU A 18 20.81 -21.67 15.45
N THR A 19 20.07 -21.36 16.49
CA THR A 19 20.47 -21.36 17.90
C THR A 19 19.38 -22.05 18.72
N THR A 20 19.44 -21.97 20.03
CA THR A 20 18.40 -22.49 20.92
C THR A 20 17.78 -21.40 21.75
N PHE A 21 16.53 -21.59 22.17
CA PHE A 21 15.82 -20.62 23.01
C PHE A 21 16.56 -20.35 24.32
N THR A 22 17.09 -21.41 24.98
CA THR A 22 17.89 -21.26 26.20
C THR A 22 19.18 -20.47 25.98
N GLN A 23 19.84 -20.64 24.84
CA GLN A 23 21.04 -19.86 24.52
C GLN A 23 20.71 -18.39 24.31
N ASP A 24 19.63 -18.07 23.58
CA ASP A 24 19.18 -16.68 23.39
C ASP A 24 18.83 -16.03 24.75
N MET A 25 18.13 -16.74 25.63
CA MET A 25 17.80 -16.24 26.97
C MET A 25 19.04 -16.04 27.85
N ALA A 26 20.04 -16.91 27.72
CA ALA A 26 21.35 -16.74 28.40
C ALA A 26 22.11 -15.52 27.84
N ASP A 27 22.15 -15.34 26.52
CA ASP A 27 22.78 -14.19 25.86
C ASP A 27 22.13 -12.86 26.28
N ILE A 28 20.80 -12.86 26.46
CA ILE A 28 20.01 -11.69 26.93
C ILE A 28 20.34 -11.37 28.38
N ARG A 29 20.39 -12.38 29.26
CA ARG A 29 20.75 -12.20 30.70
C ARG A 29 22.17 -11.67 30.84
N ASN A 30 23.11 -12.23 30.08
CA ASN A 30 24.53 -11.93 30.18
C ASN A 30 24.94 -10.63 29.47
N GLY A 31 23.99 -9.95 28.84
CA GLY A 31 24.24 -8.64 28.24
C GLY A 31 25.09 -8.63 26.98
N LYS A 32 25.06 -9.70 26.19
CA LYS A 32 25.81 -9.81 24.91
C LYS A 32 25.63 -8.60 24.00
N HIS A 33 24.43 -7.97 24.06
CA HIS A 33 24.08 -6.80 23.25
C HIS A 33 23.84 -5.53 24.10
N ALA A 34 24.28 -5.51 25.36
CA ALA A 34 24.03 -4.42 26.32
C ALA A 34 24.39 -3.04 25.79
N LYS A 35 25.52 -2.89 25.08
CA LYS A 35 25.96 -1.59 24.53
C LYS A 35 24.93 -0.97 23.59
N LEU A 36 24.32 -1.77 22.70
CA LEU A 36 23.28 -1.29 21.78
C LEU A 36 21.98 -0.97 22.54
N ILE A 37 21.60 -1.80 23.51
CA ILE A 37 20.39 -1.59 24.32
C ILE A 37 20.49 -0.31 25.16
N ILE A 38 21.63 -0.04 25.80
CA ILE A 38 21.88 1.19 26.55
C ILE A 38 21.77 2.41 25.63
N LYS A 39 22.35 2.31 24.40
CA LYS A 39 22.24 3.38 23.40
C LYS A 39 20.78 3.62 22.97
N ILE A 40 20.00 2.55 22.73
CA ILE A 40 18.58 2.65 22.40
C ILE A 40 17.81 3.34 23.53
N ALA A 41 17.99 2.89 24.78
CA ALA A 41 17.33 3.47 25.95
C ALA A 41 17.68 4.97 26.11
N SER A 42 18.94 5.34 25.93
CA SER A 42 19.38 6.75 26.00
C SER A 42 18.72 7.61 24.90
N LEU A 43 18.60 7.10 23.68
CA LEU A 43 17.94 7.81 22.58
C LEU A 43 16.43 7.96 22.82
N VAL A 44 15.79 6.94 23.38
CA VAL A 44 14.35 6.99 23.75
C VAL A 44 14.13 8.03 24.84
N ALA A 45 14.96 8.05 25.89
CA ALA A 45 14.91 9.04 26.97
C ALA A 45 15.12 10.49 26.47
N GLN A 46 15.86 10.68 25.35
CA GLN A 46 16.04 11.97 24.70
C GLN A 46 14.91 12.33 23.71
N GLY A 47 13.88 11.50 23.57
CA GLY A 47 12.79 11.69 22.59
C GLY A 47 13.18 11.41 21.14
N LYS A 48 14.38 10.87 20.87
CA LYS A 48 14.91 10.58 19.54
C LYS A 48 14.47 9.18 19.04
N VAL A 49 13.16 9.00 18.90
CA VAL A 49 12.55 7.70 18.61
C VAL A 49 13.01 7.12 17.27
N GLU A 50 13.16 7.92 16.23
CA GLU A 50 13.64 7.51 14.90
C GLU A 50 15.08 6.96 14.96
N GLU A 51 15.98 7.66 15.64
CA GLU A 51 17.36 7.21 15.84
C GLU A 51 17.41 5.91 16.66
N ALA A 52 16.59 5.81 17.72
CA ALA A 52 16.46 4.59 18.52
C ALA A 52 16.00 3.40 17.67
N ASN A 53 15.01 3.60 16.78
CA ASN A 53 14.53 2.59 15.85
C ASN A 53 15.62 2.17 14.85
N HIS A 54 16.43 3.11 14.37
CA HIS A 54 17.56 2.80 13.49
C HIS A 54 18.61 1.92 14.20
N VAL A 55 18.97 2.25 15.44
CA VAL A 55 19.90 1.44 16.25
C VAL A 55 19.31 0.07 16.60
N LYS A 56 17.98 -0.01 16.89
CA LYS A 56 17.27 -1.28 17.15
C LYS A 56 17.40 -2.26 15.97
N LYS A 57 17.37 -1.77 14.74
CA LYS A 57 17.54 -2.62 13.54
C LYS A 57 18.93 -3.26 13.41
N GLN A 58 19.94 -2.82 14.18
CA GLN A 58 21.27 -3.43 14.23
C GLN A 58 21.33 -4.63 15.19
N LEU A 59 20.32 -4.82 16.06
CA LEU A 59 20.24 -5.97 16.93
C LEU A 59 19.95 -7.24 16.12
N PRO A 60 20.50 -8.41 16.53
CA PRO A 60 20.15 -9.67 15.90
C PRO A 60 18.65 -9.94 15.99
N PHE A 61 18.08 -10.41 14.88
CA PHE A 61 16.66 -10.79 14.78
C PHE A 61 16.51 -12.31 14.80
N ARG A 62 15.46 -12.83 15.45
CA ARG A 62 15.19 -14.23 15.73
C ARG A 62 13.74 -14.61 15.49
N THR A 63 13.46 -15.87 15.14
CA THR A 63 12.11 -16.47 15.17
C THR A 63 12.10 -17.76 15.97
N LEU A 64 11.17 -17.84 16.92
CA LEU A 64 10.96 -19.01 17.77
C LEU A 64 9.79 -19.87 17.28
N THR A 65 8.66 -19.27 16.96
CA THR A 65 7.42 -19.97 16.58
C THR A 65 7.60 -20.87 15.36
N ALA A 66 8.37 -20.46 14.38
CA ALA A 66 8.71 -21.29 13.22
C ALA A 66 10.19 -21.20 12.87
N ASN A 67 10.76 -22.33 12.43
CA ASN A 67 12.11 -22.41 11.87
C ASN A 67 12.07 -22.42 10.35
N TYR A 68 13.10 -21.81 9.74
CA TYR A 68 13.16 -21.59 8.31
C TYR A 68 14.50 -22.07 7.73
N ARG A 69 14.50 -22.60 6.49
CA ARG A 69 15.70 -23.13 5.82
C ARG A 69 16.55 -22.05 5.13
N GLU A 70 15.94 -21.22 4.32
CA GLU A 70 16.66 -20.24 3.49
C GLU A 70 16.22 -18.80 3.73
N ARG A 71 14.93 -18.60 3.74
CA ARG A 71 14.29 -17.29 3.94
C ARG A 71 13.07 -17.41 4.84
N ARG A 72 12.73 -16.34 5.55
CA ARG A 72 11.52 -16.24 6.38
C ARG A 72 10.27 -16.11 5.51
N LEU A 73 9.88 -17.21 4.86
CA LEU A 73 8.72 -17.33 3.99
C LEU A 73 8.02 -18.67 4.24
N ALA A 74 6.71 -18.73 4.06
CA ALA A 74 5.90 -19.93 4.26
C ALA A 74 6.48 -21.21 3.63
N PRO A 75 6.95 -21.21 2.36
CA PRO A 75 7.52 -22.43 1.75
C PRO A 75 8.86 -22.89 2.35
N SER A 76 9.51 -22.07 3.16
CA SER A 76 10.81 -22.36 3.78
C SER A 76 10.69 -22.84 5.23
N ILE A 77 9.49 -23.00 5.77
CA ILE A 77 9.26 -23.49 7.14
C ILE A 77 9.71 -24.96 7.23
N THR A 78 10.56 -25.26 8.21
CA THR A 78 11.08 -26.61 8.48
C THR A 78 10.49 -27.22 9.74
N ARG A 79 10.14 -26.39 10.72
CA ARG A 79 9.54 -26.81 12.01
C ARG A 79 8.59 -25.73 12.48
N TYR A 80 7.58 -26.15 13.24
CA TYR A 80 6.69 -25.28 13.98
C TYR A 80 6.80 -25.58 15.47
N ASN A 81 7.10 -24.57 16.25
CA ASN A 81 7.09 -24.65 17.69
C ASN A 81 5.76 -24.06 18.19
N PRO A 82 4.95 -24.76 18.97
CA PRO A 82 3.65 -24.30 19.43
C PRO A 82 3.78 -23.22 20.52
N VAL A 83 4.65 -22.24 20.30
CA VAL A 83 4.93 -21.13 21.20
C VAL A 83 4.47 -19.85 20.53
N ILE A 84 3.65 -19.09 21.22
CA ILE A 84 3.14 -17.78 20.77
C ILE A 84 4.05 -16.69 21.30
N THR A 85 4.44 -15.78 20.42
CA THR A 85 5.22 -14.61 20.80
C THR A 85 4.29 -13.41 20.91
N LEU A 86 4.20 -12.82 22.11
CA LEU A 86 3.43 -11.62 22.38
C LEU A 86 4.34 -10.42 22.66
N ASP A 87 3.87 -9.24 22.30
CA ASP A 87 4.49 -7.96 22.61
C ASP A 87 3.57 -7.17 23.54
N ILE A 88 4.11 -6.75 24.67
CA ILE A 88 3.45 -5.84 25.62
C ILE A 88 4.27 -4.56 25.55
N ASP A 89 3.74 -3.52 24.92
CA ASP A 89 4.44 -2.26 24.70
C ASP A 89 3.81 -1.13 25.55
N ASP A 90 4.48 0.02 25.59
CA ASP A 90 4.00 1.27 26.18
C ASP A 90 3.59 1.21 27.66
N LEU A 91 4.28 0.38 28.46
CA LEU A 91 4.13 0.34 29.90
C LEU A 91 4.82 1.55 30.56
N GLU A 92 4.17 2.14 31.56
CA GLU A 92 4.77 3.15 32.41
C GLU A 92 5.84 2.53 33.33
N GLU A 93 6.85 3.31 33.72
CA GLU A 93 7.98 2.81 34.52
C GLU A 93 7.53 2.16 35.84
N GLY A 94 6.46 2.68 36.46
CA GLY A 94 5.87 2.12 37.69
C GLY A 94 5.14 0.78 37.49
N GLN A 95 4.75 0.45 36.25
CA GLN A 95 4.02 -0.79 35.94
C GLN A 95 4.95 -1.95 35.59
N LEU A 96 6.21 -1.68 35.24
CA LEU A 96 7.13 -2.69 34.70
C LEU A 96 7.34 -3.87 35.67
N GLU A 97 7.64 -3.61 36.95
CA GLU A 97 7.92 -4.67 37.90
C GLU A 97 6.66 -5.48 38.28
N GLN A 98 5.52 -4.83 38.40
CA GLN A 98 4.25 -5.52 38.63
C GLN A 98 3.90 -6.42 37.45
N THR A 99 4.02 -5.91 36.23
CA THR A 99 3.79 -6.68 35.00
C THR A 99 4.75 -7.86 34.92
N ARG A 100 6.04 -7.68 35.24
CA ARG A 100 7.04 -8.74 35.28
C ARG A 100 6.61 -9.88 36.21
N THR A 101 6.17 -9.55 37.42
CA THR A 101 5.73 -10.52 38.41
C THR A 101 4.55 -11.34 37.90
N LEU A 102 3.51 -10.65 37.42
CA LEU A 102 2.31 -11.32 36.88
C LEU A 102 2.63 -12.24 35.70
N ILE A 103 3.47 -11.78 34.76
CA ILE A 103 3.88 -12.57 33.60
C ILE A 103 4.66 -13.83 34.04
N ASN A 104 5.63 -13.67 34.95
CA ASN A 104 6.53 -14.79 35.32
C ASN A 104 5.88 -15.81 36.24
N GLU A 105 4.85 -15.44 36.98
CA GLU A 105 4.06 -16.33 37.81
C GLU A 105 2.98 -17.10 37.04
N ASP A 106 2.62 -16.63 35.84
CA ASP A 106 1.60 -17.28 35.02
C ASP A 106 2.09 -18.64 34.49
N PRO A 107 1.30 -19.73 34.66
CA PRO A 107 1.70 -21.09 34.30
C PRO A 107 1.89 -21.30 32.79
N HIS A 108 1.40 -20.41 31.94
CA HIS A 108 1.52 -20.50 30.50
C HIS A 108 2.73 -19.75 29.96
N THR A 109 3.42 -18.95 30.78
CA THR A 109 4.63 -18.22 30.40
C THR A 109 5.82 -19.19 30.29
N LEU A 110 6.29 -19.39 29.06
CA LEU A 110 7.53 -20.07 28.74
C LEU A 110 8.75 -19.23 29.06
N GLY A 111 8.69 -17.95 28.77
CA GLY A 111 9.77 -17.01 29.02
C GLY A 111 9.40 -15.57 28.72
N SER A 112 10.12 -14.65 29.35
CA SER A 112 9.92 -13.22 29.15
C SER A 112 11.21 -12.44 29.31
N PHE A 113 11.29 -11.29 28.64
CA PHE A 113 12.36 -10.31 28.85
C PHE A 113 11.94 -8.90 28.48
N LEU A 114 12.60 -7.90 29.05
CA LEU A 114 12.36 -6.50 28.78
C LEU A 114 12.73 -6.13 27.36
N SER A 115 11.84 -5.45 26.65
CA SER A 115 12.02 -5.06 25.24
C SER A 115 13.25 -4.16 25.05
N PRO A 116 13.85 -4.08 23.85
CA PRO A 116 15.01 -3.21 23.60
C PRO A 116 14.81 -1.72 23.93
N LYS A 117 13.56 -1.23 23.90
CA LYS A 117 13.22 0.17 24.28
C LYS A 117 13.00 0.35 25.77
N ARG A 118 12.89 -0.74 26.54
CA ARG A 118 12.69 -0.80 28.00
C ARG A 118 11.32 -0.28 28.49
N HIS A 119 10.34 -0.10 27.62
CA HIS A 119 8.96 0.29 27.95
C HIS A 119 7.95 -0.85 27.72
N GLY A 120 8.37 -2.11 27.85
CA GLY A 120 7.49 -3.25 27.63
C GLY A 120 8.23 -4.58 27.65
N TYR A 121 7.49 -5.67 27.46
CA TYR A 121 7.99 -7.03 27.52
C TYR A 121 7.79 -7.77 26.21
N LYS A 122 8.78 -8.62 25.90
CA LYS A 122 8.63 -9.70 24.93
C LYS A 122 8.30 -10.97 25.73
N LEU A 123 7.18 -11.59 25.39
CA LEU A 123 6.61 -12.72 26.11
C LEU A 123 6.45 -13.93 25.18
N PHE A 124 6.88 -15.09 25.64
CA PHE A 124 6.75 -16.37 24.95
C PHE A 124 5.79 -17.26 25.73
N VAL A 125 4.73 -17.70 25.08
CA VAL A 125 3.59 -18.35 25.71
C VAL A 125 3.35 -19.73 25.12
N PHE A 126 3.20 -20.73 26.00
CA PHE A 126 2.73 -22.05 25.66
C PHE A 126 1.43 -22.33 26.41
N MET A 127 0.31 -22.10 25.78
CA MET A 127 -1.02 -22.22 26.36
C MET A 127 -1.35 -23.70 26.64
N GLN A 128 -1.68 -24.07 27.89
CA GLN A 128 -2.04 -25.40 28.30
C GLN A 128 -3.48 -25.51 28.80
N THR A 129 -4.42 -25.13 27.94
CA THR A 129 -5.85 -25.35 28.19
C THR A 129 -6.34 -26.62 27.48
N GLU A 130 -7.47 -27.19 27.86
CA GLU A 130 -8.07 -28.33 27.15
C GLU A 130 -8.34 -27.97 25.67
N TYR A 131 -8.72 -26.71 25.38
CA TYR A 131 -8.93 -26.22 24.05
C TYR A 131 -7.64 -26.23 23.24
N THR A 132 -6.55 -25.67 23.77
CA THR A 132 -5.27 -25.56 23.03
C THR A 132 -4.62 -26.94 22.87
N ARG A 133 -4.77 -27.89 23.81
CA ARG A 133 -4.31 -29.28 23.65
C ARG A 133 -4.93 -29.96 22.45
N ARG A 134 -6.23 -29.79 22.21
CA ARG A 134 -6.91 -30.30 21.01
C ARG A 134 -6.36 -29.70 19.72
N LEU A 135 -5.94 -28.42 19.75
CA LEU A 135 -5.30 -27.78 18.59
C LEU A 135 -3.91 -28.36 18.33
N TYR A 136 -3.11 -28.62 19.38
CA TYR A 136 -1.81 -29.27 19.25
C TYR A 136 -1.93 -30.71 18.74
N ASP A 137 -2.93 -31.47 19.18
CA ASP A 137 -3.19 -32.84 18.71
C ASP A 137 -3.53 -32.81 17.20
N ARG A 138 -4.28 -31.86 16.72
CA ARG A 138 -4.53 -31.69 15.28
C ARG A 138 -3.25 -31.45 14.49
N LEU A 139 -2.29 -30.71 15.04
CA LEU A 139 -0.99 -30.46 14.39
C LEU A 139 -0.09 -31.69 14.36
N ARG A 140 -0.29 -32.64 15.29
CA ARG A 140 0.48 -33.92 15.38
C ARG A 140 -0.06 -35.01 14.46
N GLN A 141 -1.31 -34.92 14.02
CA GLN A 141 -2.01 -35.91 13.21
C GLN A 141 -1.83 -35.66 11.73
N GLY A 142 -0.75 -36.18 11.10
CA GLY A 142 -0.59 -36.27 9.67
C GLY A 142 0.09 -35.06 9.00
N GLU A 143 -0.10 -34.92 7.69
CA GLU A 143 0.41 -33.79 6.91
C GLU A 143 -0.46 -32.56 7.15
N VAL A 144 0.20 -31.43 7.48
CA VAL A 144 -0.48 -30.16 7.77
C VAL A 144 -0.25 -29.19 6.61
N THR A 145 -1.32 -28.67 6.04
CA THR A 145 -1.19 -27.58 5.04
C THR A 145 -0.79 -26.28 5.74
N TYR A 146 -0.12 -25.38 5.02
CA TYR A 146 0.21 -24.05 5.57
C TYR A 146 -1.04 -23.30 6.06
N ALA A 147 -2.15 -23.39 5.32
CA ALA A 147 -3.41 -22.75 5.69
C ALA A 147 -3.97 -23.30 7.01
N THR A 148 -3.89 -24.63 7.22
CA THR A 148 -4.30 -25.27 8.50
C THR A 148 -3.39 -24.83 9.64
N LEU A 149 -2.09 -24.73 9.41
CA LEU A 149 -1.13 -24.26 10.39
C LEU A 149 -1.41 -22.81 10.80
N GLU A 150 -1.67 -21.95 9.82
CA GLU A 150 -2.00 -20.53 10.03
C GLU A 150 -3.32 -20.36 10.80
N GLU A 151 -4.36 -21.14 10.45
CA GLU A 151 -5.63 -21.17 11.19
C GLU A 151 -5.44 -21.56 12.66
N ILE A 152 -4.66 -22.63 12.91
CA ILE A 152 -4.41 -23.11 14.27
C ILE A 152 -3.56 -22.11 15.05
N HIS A 153 -2.52 -21.55 14.43
CA HIS A 153 -1.68 -20.52 15.05
C HIS A 153 -2.50 -19.30 15.46
N LEU A 154 -3.40 -18.83 14.58
CA LEU A 154 -4.27 -17.69 14.88
C LEU A 154 -5.19 -17.98 16.10
N LYS A 155 -5.71 -19.21 16.23
CA LYS A 155 -6.52 -19.62 17.38
C LYS A 155 -5.71 -19.68 18.68
N LEU A 156 -4.47 -20.17 18.60
CA LEU A 156 -3.54 -20.19 19.73
C LEU A 156 -3.15 -18.77 20.15
N TYR A 157 -2.86 -17.91 19.18
CA TYR A 157 -2.58 -16.50 19.42
C TYR A 157 -3.75 -15.77 20.08
N SER A 158 -4.99 -15.97 19.58
CA SER A 158 -6.16 -15.33 20.15
C SER A 158 -6.40 -15.77 21.59
N ALA A 159 -6.20 -17.05 21.91
CA ALA A 159 -6.33 -17.58 23.27
C ALA A 159 -5.25 -16.99 24.20
N ALA A 160 -4.01 -16.89 23.74
CA ALA A 160 -2.92 -16.30 24.51
C ALA A 160 -3.14 -14.79 24.73
N LYS A 161 -3.53 -14.06 23.70
CA LYS A 161 -3.81 -12.62 23.77
C LYS A 161 -4.93 -12.33 24.77
N GLU A 162 -6.09 -13.01 24.65
CA GLU A 162 -7.23 -12.84 25.56
C GLU A 162 -6.85 -13.12 27.01
N HIS A 163 -6.04 -14.17 27.26
CA HIS A 163 -5.58 -14.53 28.58
C HIS A 163 -4.70 -13.43 29.21
N TYR A 164 -3.69 -12.94 28.47
CA TYR A 164 -2.77 -11.94 29.02
C TYR A 164 -3.35 -10.54 29.09
N GLU A 165 -4.27 -10.18 28.21
CA GLU A 165 -5.03 -8.92 28.33
C GLU A 165 -5.92 -8.93 29.58
N ALA A 166 -6.55 -10.06 29.88
CA ALA A 166 -7.34 -10.21 31.11
C ALA A 166 -6.46 -10.21 32.39
N LEU A 167 -5.28 -10.85 32.33
CA LEU A 167 -4.34 -10.92 33.44
C LEU A 167 -3.71 -9.57 33.79
N LEU A 168 -3.32 -8.81 32.75
CA LEU A 168 -2.50 -7.60 32.89
C LEU A 168 -3.30 -6.30 32.87
N GLY A 169 -4.53 -6.33 32.34
CA GLY A 169 -5.35 -5.13 32.16
C GLY A 169 -4.81 -4.14 31.08
N VAL A 170 -3.91 -4.61 30.22
CA VAL A 170 -3.31 -3.81 29.13
C VAL A 170 -3.54 -4.47 27.78
N GLU A 171 -3.52 -3.69 26.70
CA GLU A 171 -3.66 -4.21 25.34
C GLU A 171 -2.35 -4.89 24.89
N VAL A 172 -2.46 -6.07 24.29
CA VAL A 172 -1.35 -6.82 23.70
C VAL A 172 -1.28 -6.52 22.19
N ASP A 173 -0.09 -6.18 21.67
CA ASP A 173 0.11 -5.85 20.26
C ASP A 173 -0.38 -6.97 19.32
N GLY A 174 -1.26 -6.59 18.40
CA GLY A 174 -1.90 -7.48 17.43
C GLY A 174 -0.96 -8.15 16.41
N SER A 175 0.31 -7.80 16.37
CA SER A 175 1.28 -8.29 15.37
C SER A 175 1.74 -9.74 15.60
N GLY A 176 1.54 -10.31 16.79
CA GLY A 176 1.90 -11.69 17.13
C GLY A 176 1.08 -12.78 16.43
N LYS A 177 0.02 -12.43 15.72
CA LYS A 177 -0.83 -13.36 14.94
C LYS A 177 -0.14 -14.02 13.74
N ASP A 178 1.03 -13.51 13.32
CA ASP A 178 1.78 -14.04 12.20
C ASP A 178 2.77 -15.12 12.66
N ILE A 179 2.72 -16.30 12.06
CA ILE A 179 3.65 -17.41 12.33
C ILE A 179 5.12 -16.98 12.19
N SER A 180 5.37 -16.04 11.30
CA SER A 180 6.72 -15.51 11.07
C SER A 180 7.15 -14.43 12.06
N ARG A 181 6.35 -14.17 13.11
CA ARG A 181 6.69 -13.20 14.14
C ARG A 181 8.02 -13.53 14.79
N GLY A 182 8.90 -12.54 14.83
CA GLY A 182 10.18 -12.66 15.48
C GLY A 182 10.42 -11.60 16.52
N TYR A 183 11.56 -11.69 17.17
CA TYR A 183 11.99 -10.76 18.20
C TYR A 183 13.43 -10.29 17.94
N PHE A 184 13.74 -9.11 18.46
CA PHE A 184 15.11 -8.63 18.54
C PHE A 184 15.74 -9.07 19.85
N MET A 185 17.03 -9.41 19.81
CA MET A 185 17.80 -9.62 21.03
C MET A 185 17.76 -8.38 21.91
N SER A 186 17.83 -8.59 23.22
CA SER A 186 17.74 -7.51 24.21
C SER A 186 18.87 -7.62 25.25
N PHE A 187 18.75 -6.86 26.33
CA PHE A 187 19.51 -7.03 27.56
C PHE A 187 18.57 -6.91 28.74
N ASP A 188 18.40 -7.99 29.48
CA ASP A 188 17.62 -8.05 30.71
C ASP A 188 18.23 -9.08 31.66
N PRO A 189 18.94 -8.64 32.75
CA PRO A 189 19.50 -9.54 33.74
C PRO A 189 18.46 -10.46 34.41
N HIS A 190 17.19 -10.02 34.41
CA HIS A 190 16.07 -10.73 35.03
C HIS A 190 15.19 -11.47 33.99
N ALA A 191 15.69 -11.70 32.76
CA ALA A 191 14.97 -12.45 31.76
C ALA A 191 14.56 -13.84 32.33
N TYR A 192 13.30 -14.19 32.18
CA TYR A 192 12.70 -15.39 32.79
C TYR A 192 12.60 -16.54 31.77
N ILE A 193 12.79 -17.75 32.25
CA ILE A 193 12.53 -19.00 31.51
C ILE A 193 11.95 -20.06 32.46
N ASN A 194 10.84 -20.68 32.06
CA ASN A 194 10.21 -21.75 32.76
C ASN A 194 10.75 -23.10 32.25
N ALA A 195 11.70 -23.68 33.01
CA ALA A 195 12.35 -24.95 32.64
C ALA A 195 11.37 -26.13 32.55
N ALA A 196 10.40 -26.19 33.48
CA ALA A 196 9.41 -27.26 33.49
C ALA A 196 8.45 -27.20 32.29
N LEU A 197 8.12 -25.99 31.83
CA LEU A 197 7.30 -25.79 30.66
C LEU A 197 8.08 -26.08 29.37
N LEU A 198 9.37 -25.72 29.34
CA LEU A 198 10.27 -25.98 28.21
C LEU A 198 10.37 -27.47 27.89
N GLU A 199 10.42 -28.35 28.89
CA GLU A 199 10.48 -29.82 28.72
C GLU A 199 9.20 -30.42 28.12
N GLN A 200 8.09 -29.70 28.16
CA GLN A 200 6.80 -30.16 27.64
C GLN A 200 6.60 -29.81 26.16
N ILE A 201 7.46 -28.95 25.63
CA ILE A 201 7.34 -28.45 24.24
C ILE A 201 8.15 -29.36 23.33
N SER A 202 7.47 -30.04 22.42
CA SER A 202 8.09 -30.79 21.32
C SER A 202 7.90 -30.06 20.02
N PRO A 203 9.01 -29.66 19.36
CA PRO A 203 8.95 -29.10 18.02
C PRO A 203 8.29 -30.05 17.05
N LEU A 204 7.34 -29.57 16.27
CA LEU A 204 6.63 -30.36 15.28
C LEU A 204 7.42 -30.36 13.98
N PRO A 205 7.97 -31.50 13.48
CA PRO A 205 8.62 -31.56 12.19
C PRO A 205 7.59 -31.21 11.12
N ALA A 206 7.92 -30.21 10.31
CA ALA A 206 6.99 -29.75 9.32
C ALA A 206 7.03 -30.65 8.08
N ARG A 207 6.12 -31.60 8.00
CA ARG A 207 5.53 -32.01 6.73
C ARG A 207 4.46 -30.98 6.34
N ILE A 208 4.89 -29.71 6.22
CA ILE A 208 3.98 -28.63 5.82
C ILE A 208 3.94 -28.65 4.30
N ILE A 209 2.77 -28.94 3.74
CA ILE A 209 2.54 -28.80 2.30
C ILE A 209 2.52 -27.30 2.00
N PRO A 210 3.50 -26.77 1.23
CA PRO A 210 3.51 -25.36 0.88
C PRO A 210 2.26 -25.00 0.05
N PRO A 211 1.79 -23.74 0.06
CA PRO A 211 0.69 -23.32 -0.80
C PRO A 211 1.04 -23.61 -2.25
N ALA A 212 0.13 -24.23 -2.99
CA ALA A 212 0.30 -24.56 -4.40
C ALA A 212 0.65 -23.29 -5.17
N LYS A 213 1.74 -23.31 -5.97
CA LYS A 213 2.01 -22.24 -6.94
C LYS A 213 0.82 -22.18 -7.88
N LYS A 214 0.17 -21.02 -7.97
CA LYS A 214 -0.82 -20.76 -9.01
C LYS A 214 -0.12 -20.89 -10.36
N GLU A 215 -0.34 -22.00 -11.07
CA GLU A 215 0.02 -22.13 -12.47
C GLU A 215 -0.86 -21.19 -13.29
N ASN A 216 -0.23 -20.42 -14.15
CA ASN A 216 -0.91 -19.54 -15.10
C ASN A 216 -1.82 -20.38 -15.99
N SER A 217 -3.12 -20.28 -15.80
CA SER A 217 -4.11 -20.85 -16.70
C SER A 217 -4.17 -20.03 -17.99
N PRO A 218 -4.26 -20.68 -19.17
CA PRO A 218 -4.26 -19.99 -20.45
C PRO A 218 -5.52 -19.16 -20.63
N LYS A 219 -5.35 -17.99 -21.26
CA LYS A 219 -6.42 -17.06 -21.65
C LYS A 219 -7.50 -17.79 -22.45
N LYS A 220 -8.73 -17.77 -21.95
CA LYS A 220 -9.92 -18.12 -22.73
C LYS A 220 -10.47 -16.86 -23.38
N THR A 221 -10.57 -16.92 -24.70
CA THR A 221 -11.26 -15.98 -25.57
C THR A 221 -12.76 -15.88 -25.23
N PRO A 222 -13.39 -14.71 -25.39
CA PRO A 222 -14.81 -14.54 -25.10
C PRO A 222 -15.66 -15.21 -26.17
N VAL A 223 -16.65 -15.99 -25.76
CA VAL A 223 -17.76 -16.42 -26.61
C VAL A 223 -18.98 -15.61 -26.14
N GLU A 224 -19.49 -14.80 -27.06
CA GLU A 224 -20.82 -14.21 -26.98
C GLU A 224 -21.88 -15.28 -26.88
N THR A 225 -22.83 -15.14 -25.97
CA THR A 225 -24.14 -15.74 -26.11
C THR A 225 -25.24 -14.89 -25.49
N VAL A 226 -26.18 -14.66 -26.35
CA VAL A 226 -27.44 -13.94 -26.29
C VAL A 226 -28.42 -14.59 -25.30
N HIS A 227 -29.16 -13.75 -24.58
CA HIS A 227 -30.33 -14.14 -23.78
C HIS A 227 -31.47 -14.78 -24.62
N PRO A 228 -32.32 -15.63 -24.00
CA PRO A 228 -33.63 -15.10 -23.58
C PRO A 228 -34.12 -15.61 -22.20
N LEU A 229 -34.94 -14.80 -21.54
CA LEU A 229 -35.77 -15.18 -20.43
C LEU A 229 -36.81 -16.22 -20.81
N PRO A 230 -37.16 -17.14 -19.92
CA PRO A 230 -38.57 -17.48 -19.72
C PRO A 230 -39.00 -17.59 -18.24
N ALA A 231 -40.19 -17.15 -18.04
CA ALA A 231 -41.28 -17.52 -17.13
C ALA A 231 -41.04 -18.48 -15.94
N SER A 232 -41.65 -18.04 -14.83
CA SER A 232 -41.97 -18.71 -13.57
C SER A 232 -42.01 -20.27 -13.59
N VAL A 233 -41.18 -20.86 -12.71
CA VAL A 233 -41.37 -22.21 -12.20
C VAL A 233 -41.18 -22.22 -10.69
N ALA A 234 -42.02 -22.98 -9.99
CA ALA A 234 -42.20 -23.13 -8.56
C ALA A 234 -40.90 -23.27 -7.74
N ALA A 235 -40.89 -22.66 -6.57
CA ALA A 235 -39.81 -22.65 -5.61
C ALA A 235 -39.44 -24.06 -5.13
N THR A 236 -38.22 -24.46 -5.41
CA THR A 236 -37.51 -25.53 -4.69
C THR A 236 -37.07 -25.02 -3.31
N PRO A 237 -36.90 -25.85 -2.27
CA PRO A 237 -36.52 -25.42 -0.94
C PRO A 237 -35.15 -24.75 -0.95
N GLN A 238 -35.12 -23.45 -0.72
CA GLN A 238 -33.85 -22.68 -0.62
C GLN A 238 -33.07 -23.14 0.61
N ASP A 239 -31.82 -23.53 0.39
CA ASP A 239 -30.85 -23.73 1.48
C ASP A 239 -30.71 -22.45 2.32
N ALA A 240 -30.64 -22.62 3.66
CA ALA A 240 -30.48 -21.50 4.57
C ALA A 240 -29.24 -20.66 4.21
N LYS A 241 -29.39 -19.36 4.16
CA LYS A 241 -28.31 -18.40 3.83
C LYS A 241 -27.14 -18.49 4.83
N PRO A 242 -25.90 -18.20 4.42
CA PRO A 242 -24.74 -18.30 5.34
C PRO A 242 -24.91 -17.53 6.65
N TRP A 243 -25.54 -16.36 6.62
CA TRP A 243 -25.77 -15.57 7.83
C TRP A 243 -26.86 -16.18 8.74
N GLU A 244 -27.87 -16.84 8.20
CA GLU A 244 -28.90 -17.54 8.98
C GLU A 244 -28.28 -18.72 9.74
N LYS A 245 -27.40 -19.48 9.10
CA LYS A 245 -26.62 -20.56 9.74
C LYS A 245 -25.72 -20.02 10.86
N LEU A 246 -25.12 -18.84 10.66
CA LEU A 246 -24.27 -18.20 11.68
C LEU A 246 -25.11 -17.76 12.89
N ILE A 247 -26.24 -17.11 12.68
CA ILE A 247 -27.16 -16.69 13.77
C ILE A 247 -27.62 -17.92 14.56
N PHE A 248 -28.02 -18.97 13.87
CA PHE A 248 -28.46 -20.21 14.51
C PHE A 248 -27.35 -20.85 15.34
N SER A 249 -26.14 -20.97 14.83
CA SER A 249 -25.00 -21.54 15.56
C SER A 249 -24.64 -20.76 16.82
N GLN A 250 -24.73 -19.42 16.75
CA GLN A 250 -24.56 -18.55 17.91
C GLN A 250 -25.69 -18.74 18.96
N ALA A 251 -26.93 -18.94 18.50
CA ALA A 251 -28.06 -19.22 19.38
C ALA A 251 -27.88 -20.57 20.10
N VAL A 252 -27.48 -21.61 19.36
CA VAL A 252 -27.15 -22.93 19.92
C VAL A 252 -26.04 -22.83 20.98
N THR A 253 -24.96 -22.10 20.65
CA THR A 253 -23.84 -21.90 21.57
C THR A 253 -24.26 -21.17 22.85
N ALA A 254 -25.11 -20.15 22.73
CA ALA A 254 -25.61 -19.41 23.88
C ALA A 254 -26.50 -20.30 24.80
N VAL A 255 -27.36 -21.11 24.20
CA VAL A 255 -28.22 -22.03 24.98
C VAL A 255 -27.44 -23.15 25.61
N LYS A 256 -26.42 -23.71 24.93
CA LYS A 256 -25.54 -24.78 25.50
C LYS A 256 -24.78 -24.31 26.75
N ARG A 257 -24.62 -23.00 26.97
CA ARG A 257 -24.02 -22.45 28.21
C ARG A 257 -24.92 -22.58 29.45
N THR A 258 -26.23 -22.55 29.25
CA THR A 258 -27.23 -22.54 30.34
C THR A 258 -28.00 -23.86 30.45
N THR A 259 -28.18 -24.59 29.35
CA THR A 259 -29.03 -25.75 29.24
C THR A 259 -28.36 -26.81 28.38
N ARG A 260 -28.37 -28.09 28.81
CA ARG A 260 -27.78 -29.21 28.05
C ARG A 260 -28.87 -29.97 27.29
N PHE A 261 -28.60 -30.31 26.02
CA PHE A 261 -29.45 -31.19 25.22
C PHE A 261 -29.23 -32.63 25.65
N ARG A 262 -30.17 -33.17 26.45
CA ARG A 262 -30.11 -34.57 27.01
C ARG A 262 -31.52 -35.09 27.26
N ALA A 263 -31.68 -36.41 27.36
CA ALA A 263 -32.95 -37.04 27.67
C ALA A 263 -33.62 -36.40 28.91
N GLY A 264 -34.91 -36.10 28.82
CA GLY A 264 -35.70 -35.43 29.85
C GLY A 264 -35.55 -33.88 29.90
N ASN A 265 -34.71 -33.28 29.04
CA ASN A 265 -34.53 -31.82 28.97
C ASN A 265 -34.45 -31.28 27.54
N ARG A 266 -34.80 -32.10 26.55
CA ARG A 266 -34.70 -31.73 25.14
C ARG A 266 -35.66 -30.62 24.76
N ASP A 267 -36.90 -30.70 25.23
CA ASP A 267 -37.94 -29.68 25.00
C ASP A 267 -37.54 -28.32 25.57
N ASN A 268 -37.04 -28.28 26.81
CA ASN A 268 -36.59 -27.05 27.44
C ASN A 268 -35.39 -26.43 26.69
N PHE A 269 -34.48 -27.27 26.18
CA PHE A 269 -33.36 -26.81 25.37
C PHE A 269 -33.84 -26.22 24.06
N LEU A 270 -34.73 -26.90 23.32
CA LEU A 270 -35.30 -26.47 22.06
C LEU A 270 -36.18 -25.24 22.22
N PHE A 271 -36.96 -25.17 23.31
CA PHE A 271 -37.75 -23.97 23.63
C PHE A 271 -36.84 -22.74 23.91
N ALA A 272 -35.77 -22.94 24.70
CA ALA A 272 -34.79 -21.88 24.94
C ALA A 272 -34.04 -21.46 23.63
N LEU A 273 -33.78 -22.45 22.74
CA LEU A 273 -33.20 -22.18 21.42
C LEU A 273 -34.13 -21.37 20.53
N GLY A 274 -35.43 -21.73 20.50
CA GLY A 274 -36.45 -20.97 19.77
C GLY A 274 -36.53 -19.52 20.22
N ASN A 275 -36.61 -19.29 21.54
CA ASN A 275 -36.59 -17.93 22.11
C ASN A 275 -35.34 -17.15 21.72
N LYS A 276 -34.17 -17.83 21.66
CA LYS A 276 -32.91 -17.19 21.28
C LYS A 276 -32.83 -16.89 19.79
N CYS A 277 -33.36 -17.79 18.95
CA CYS A 277 -33.48 -17.57 17.52
C CYS A 277 -34.44 -16.39 17.20
N TYR A 278 -35.61 -16.38 17.85
CA TYR A 278 -36.56 -15.28 17.75
C TYR A 278 -35.91 -13.93 18.14
N SER A 279 -35.25 -13.87 19.30
CA SER A 279 -34.60 -12.63 19.79
C SER A 279 -33.47 -12.12 18.90
N LYS A 280 -32.94 -12.97 18.03
CA LYS A 280 -31.91 -12.64 17.04
C LYS A 280 -32.46 -12.40 15.63
N GLY A 281 -33.80 -12.38 15.46
CA GLY A 281 -34.46 -12.09 14.19
C GLY A 281 -34.39 -13.21 13.16
N LEU A 282 -34.14 -14.45 13.58
CA LEU A 282 -34.20 -15.61 12.69
C LEU A 282 -35.67 -16.02 12.54
N ASP A 283 -36.15 -16.18 11.30
CA ASP A 283 -37.53 -16.62 11.09
C ASP A 283 -37.77 -18.06 11.58
N GLU A 284 -39.02 -18.33 11.95
CA GLU A 284 -39.40 -19.62 12.56
C GLU A 284 -39.10 -20.81 11.68
N GLN A 285 -39.46 -20.73 10.39
CA GLN A 285 -39.32 -21.83 9.43
C GLN A 285 -37.83 -22.18 9.23
N THR A 286 -36.98 -21.17 9.16
CA THR A 286 -35.53 -21.34 9.07
C THR A 286 -34.94 -21.91 10.36
N ALA A 287 -35.39 -21.44 11.52
CA ALA A 287 -34.95 -21.95 12.81
C ALA A 287 -35.34 -23.46 12.99
N ILE A 288 -36.58 -23.82 12.66
CA ILE A 288 -37.06 -25.22 12.70
C ILE A 288 -36.24 -26.11 11.76
N ARG A 289 -36.01 -25.65 10.52
CA ARG A 289 -35.24 -26.40 9.53
C ARG A 289 -33.80 -26.66 9.98
N LEU A 290 -33.12 -25.63 10.50
CA LEU A 290 -31.75 -25.75 11.00
C LEU A 290 -31.67 -26.63 12.24
N ALA A 291 -32.65 -26.52 13.14
CA ALA A 291 -32.72 -27.36 14.32
C ALA A 291 -33.05 -28.82 14.00
N LYS A 292 -33.88 -29.11 13.01
CA LYS A 292 -34.12 -30.48 12.49
C LYS A 292 -32.84 -31.10 11.94
N ASN A 293 -32.03 -30.31 11.25
CA ASN A 293 -30.75 -30.80 10.72
C ASN A 293 -29.72 -31.11 11.83
N GLU A 294 -29.70 -30.34 12.95
CA GLU A 294 -28.70 -30.50 14.00
C GLU A 294 -29.17 -31.53 15.09
N PHE A 295 -30.47 -31.52 15.41
CA PHE A 295 -30.99 -32.30 16.57
C PHE A 295 -32.02 -33.36 16.18
N GLY A 296 -32.51 -33.35 14.91
CA GLY A 296 -33.63 -34.24 14.49
C GLY A 296 -33.31 -35.73 14.50
N GLN A 297 -32.04 -36.13 14.39
CA GLN A 297 -31.63 -37.53 14.53
C GLN A 297 -31.76 -38.06 15.96
N GLU A 298 -31.52 -37.17 16.96
CA GLU A 298 -31.58 -37.55 18.37
C GLU A 298 -32.96 -37.32 19.01
N TYR A 299 -33.75 -36.42 18.38
CA TYR A 299 -35.07 -36.04 18.85
C TYR A 299 -35.98 -35.67 17.70
N PRO A 300 -36.94 -36.55 17.30
CA PRO A 300 -37.79 -36.30 16.11
C PRO A 300 -38.72 -35.10 16.21
N ASP A 301 -39.25 -34.79 17.44
CA ASP A 301 -40.14 -33.66 17.67
C ASP A 301 -39.36 -32.36 18.00
N VAL A 302 -38.54 -31.90 17.06
CA VAL A 302 -37.82 -30.62 17.18
C VAL A 302 -38.76 -29.44 16.96
N GLU A 303 -39.81 -29.61 16.18
CA GLU A 303 -40.71 -28.54 15.71
C GLU A 303 -41.57 -27.97 16.82
N SER A 304 -42.27 -28.84 17.59
CA SER A 304 -43.22 -28.39 18.64
C SER A 304 -42.61 -27.49 19.71
N PRO A 305 -41.44 -27.76 20.31
CA PRO A 305 -40.82 -26.86 21.29
C PRO A 305 -40.37 -25.51 20.67
N LEU A 306 -39.86 -25.53 19.46
CA LEU A 306 -39.47 -24.28 18.77
C LEU A 306 -40.70 -23.44 18.43
N HIS A 307 -41.72 -24.03 17.82
CA HIS A 307 -42.97 -23.37 17.51
C HIS A 307 -43.61 -22.69 18.75
N ASN A 308 -43.71 -23.44 19.86
CA ASN A 308 -44.19 -22.94 21.12
C ASN A 308 -43.36 -21.76 21.65
N ALA A 309 -42.03 -21.78 21.45
CA ALA A 309 -41.16 -20.67 21.83
C ALA A 309 -41.47 -19.41 21.04
N TYR A 310 -41.67 -19.51 19.72
CA TYR A 310 -42.04 -18.37 18.87
C TYR A 310 -43.41 -17.80 19.27
N ILE A 311 -44.42 -18.64 19.45
CA ILE A 311 -45.76 -18.20 19.89
C ILE A 311 -45.73 -17.55 21.29
N TYR A 312 -44.96 -18.13 22.25
CA TYR A 312 -44.88 -17.58 23.61
C TYR A 312 -44.17 -16.23 23.60
N THR A 313 -43.10 -16.08 22.82
CA THR A 313 -42.35 -14.83 22.72
C THR A 313 -43.15 -13.77 22.00
N ASP A 314 -43.95 -14.13 20.98
CA ASP A 314 -44.83 -13.24 20.24
C ASP A 314 -45.95 -12.70 21.15
N LYS A 315 -46.62 -13.57 21.92
CA LYS A 315 -47.66 -13.16 22.89
C LYS A 315 -47.12 -12.31 24.05
N THR A 316 -45.89 -12.54 24.49
CA THR A 316 -45.23 -11.73 25.51
C THR A 316 -44.77 -10.39 24.96
N SER A 317 -44.44 -10.32 23.64
CA SER A 317 -44.11 -9.09 22.94
C SER A 317 -45.37 -8.21 22.70
N GLU A 318 -46.53 -8.79 22.39
CA GLU A 318 -47.82 -8.02 22.25
C GLU A 318 -48.24 -7.37 23.58
N ALA A 319 -47.98 -8.00 24.73
CA ALA A 319 -48.22 -7.39 26.05
C ALA A 319 -47.21 -6.27 26.40
N ALA A 320 -46.06 -6.22 25.72
CA ALA A 320 -45.03 -5.20 25.84
C ALA A 320 -45.12 -4.09 24.76
N THR A 321 -46.00 -4.24 23.77
CA THR A 321 -46.20 -3.31 22.65
C THR A 321 -47.04 -2.05 23.00
N LYS A 322 -46.57 -1.33 24.02
CA LYS A 322 -46.65 0.14 24.08
C LYS A 322 -45.26 0.75 24.19
N LYS A 323 -44.23 0.12 23.64
CA LYS A 323 -42.93 0.70 23.37
C LYS A 323 -42.68 0.65 21.86
N GLU A 324 -42.44 1.84 21.29
CA GLU A 324 -42.07 2.08 19.90
C GLU A 324 -41.17 0.97 19.36
N GLU A 325 -41.43 0.49 18.15
CA GLU A 325 -40.55 -0.45 17.40
C GLU A 325 -39.12 0.13 17.35
N LYS A 326 -38.24 -0.33 18.21
CA LYS A 326 -36.85 0.06 18.16
C LYS A 326 -36.27 -0.54 16.89
N LYS A 327 -36.01 0.32 15.89
CA LYS A 327 -35.24 -0.05 14.69
C LYS A 327 -33.96 -0.82 15.10
N PRO A 328 -33.49 -1.80 14.30
CA PRO A 328 -32.21 -2.49 14.56
C PRO A 328 -31.10 -1.48 14.82
N VAL A 329 -30.19 -1.78 15.74
CA VAL A 329 -29.10 -0.87 16.15
C VAL A 329 -28.29 -0.37 14.94
N ILE A 330 -28.06 -1.25 13.96
CA ILE A 330 -27.36 -0.87 12.73
C ILE A 330 -28.10 0.26 11.97
N ASN A 331 -29.43 0.16 11.86
CA ASN A 331 -30.23 1.17 11.16
C ASN A 331 -30.26 2.49 11.94
N GLN A 332 -30.26 2.43 13.27
CA GLN A 332 -30.17 3.63 14.11
C GLN A 332 -28.80 4.31 13.95
N VAL A 333 -27.71 3.54 13.95
CA VAL A 333 -26.36 4.05 13.72
C VAL A 333 -26.24 4.65 12.33
N MET A 334 -26.71 3.95 11.28
CA MET A 334 -26.64 4.46 9.90
C MET A 334 -27.46 5.73 9.72
N SER A 335 -28.70 5.77 10.22
CA SER A 335 -29.56 6.99 10.17
C SER A 335 -28.92 8.16 10.91
N PHE A 336 -28.33 7.92 12.08
CA PHE A 336 -27.61 8.94 12.85
C PHE A 336 -26.39 9.49 12.09
N LEU A 337 -25.60 8.58 11.48
CA LEU A 337 -24.46 8.99 10.69
C LEU A 337 -24.88 9.83 9.48
N GLU A 338 -25.93 9.42 8.75
CA GLU A 338 -26.46 10.15 7.59
C GLU A 338 -26.97 11.53 7.95
N GLU A 339 -27.57 11.68 9.13
CA GLU A 339 -28.15 12.96 9.59
C GLU A 339 -27.06 13.94 10.08
N HIS A 340 -25.98 13.45 10.69
CA HIS A 340 -25.02 14.29 11.40
C HIS A 340 -23.68 14.43 10.71
N TYR A 341 -23.31 13.50 9.79
CA TYR A 341 -21.98 13.42 9.24
C TYR A 341 -21.95 13.08 7.75
N GLY A 342 -21.12 13.78 7.00
CA GLY A 342 -20.67 13.34 5.68
C GLY A 342 -19.47 12.40 5.83
N ILE A 343 -19.60 11.16 5.38
CA ILE A 343 -18.51 10.19 5.35
C ILE A 343 -18.38 9.66 3.94
N ARG A 344 -17.16 9.75 3.36
CA ARG A 344 -16.87 9.24 2.03
C ARG A 344 -15.49 8.60 1.98
N ARG A 345 -15.29 7.69 1.04
CA ARG A 345 -14.00 7.06 0.75
C ARG A 345 -13.37 7.71 -0.47
N ASN A 346 -12.28 8.43 -0.26
CA ASN A 346 -11.49 9.00 -1.35
C ASN A 346 -10.69 7.89 -2.03
N LEU A 347 -11.02 7.58 -3.29
CA LEU A 347 -10.42 6.49 -4.05
C LEU A 347 -8.97 6.75 -4.45
N ILE A 348 -8.62 8.02 -4.71
CA ILE A 348 -7.27 8.41 -5.13
C ILE A 348 -6.28 8.35 -3.95
N LEU A 349 -6.66 8.89 -2.79
CA LEU A 349 -5.81 8.89 -1.60
C LEU A 349 -5.99 7.64 -0.75
N ASP A 350 -6.98 6.80 -1.10
CA ASP A 350 -7.36 5.58 -0.39
C ASP A 350 -7.51 5.82 1.12
N ARG A 351 -8.38 6.78 1.45
CA ARG A 351 -8.67 7.17 2.83
C ARG A 351 -10.12 7.56 3.01
N LEU A 352 -10.61 7.43 4.23
CA LEU A 352 -11.90 7.99 4.62
C LEU A 352 -11.78 9.51 4.83
N GLU A 353 -12.79 10.23 4.38
CA GLU A 353 -12.96 11.66 4.59
C GLU A 353 -14.25 11.92 5.35
N PHE A 354 -14.22 12.90 6.22
CA PHE A 354 -15.22 13.20 7.21
C PHE A 354 -15.59 14.68 7.22
N MET A 355 -16.88 14.95 7.34
CA MET A 355 -17.45 16.29 7.45
C MET A 355 -18.62 16.29 8.46
N PRO A 356 -18.52 16.95 9.62
CA PRO A 356 -19.65 17.15 10.52
C PRO A 356 -20.61 18.20 9.95
N TYR A 357 -21.94 17.93 10.01
CA TYR A 357 -22.92 18.84 9.43
C TYR A 357 -23.30 20.02 10.33
N ALA A 358 -23.38 19.82 11.64
CA ALA A 358 -23.96 20.85 12.52
C ALA A 358 -23.38 21.00 13.93
N LEU A 359 -22.59 20.06 14.46
CA LEU A 359 -22.32 19.97 15.90
C LEU A 359 -20.91 20.39 16.35
N SER A 360 -20.05 20.87 15.48
CA SER A 360 -18.68 21.23 15.84
C SER A 360 -18.28 22.63 15.35
N ALA A 361 -17.26 23.22 16.01
CA ALA A 361 -16.57 24.41 15.52
C ALA A 361 -16.00 24.29 14.10
N ASP A 362 -16.00 23.08 13.55
CA ASP A 362 -15.58 22.73 12.18
C ASP A 362 -16.74 22.64 11.19
N ALA A 363 -17.99 22.88 11.59
CA ALA A 363 -19.14 22.93 10.72
C ALA A 363 -18.91 23.96 9.60
N GLY A 364 -18.97 23.51 8.34
CA GLY A 364 -18.74 24.36 7.16
C GLY A 364 -17.33 24.35 6.58
N LYS A 365 -16.36 23.63 7.15
CA LYS A 365 -14.98 23.55 6.61
C LYS A 365 -14.78 22.50 5.50
N GLY A 366 -15.85 21.83 5.06
CA GLY A 366 -15.77 20.78 4.04
C GLY A 366 -15.18 19.45 4.55
N TYR A 367 -15.01 18.50 3.62
CA TYR A 367 -14.44 17.19 3.92
C TYR A 367 -12.96 17.30 4.28
N ARG A 368 -12.55 16.56 5.31
CA ARG A 368 -11.16 16.40 5.74
C ARG A 368 -10.83 14.96 6.03
N PRO A 369 -9.55 14.54 6.06
CA PRO A 369 -9.17 13.19 6.44
C PRO A 369 -9.77 12.79 7.78
N MET A 370 -10.39 11.61 7.83
CA MET A 370 -10.91 11.03 9.05
C MET A 370 -9.79 10.50 9.93
N ARG A 371 -9.79 10.85 11.21
CA ARG A 371 -8.77 10.48 12.19
C ARG A 371 -9.36 9.63 13.31
N GLY A 372 -8.54 8.97 14.10
CA GLY A 372 -9.00 8.17 15.23
C GLY A 372 -9.90 8.93 16.21
N LYS A 373 -9.61 10.23 16.47
CA LYS A 373 -10.46 11.08 17.30
C LYS A 373 -11.88 11.26 16.75
N ASP A 374 -12.08 11.20 15.43
CA ASP A 374 -13.38 11.42 14.80
C ASP A 374 -14.29 10.20 15.05
N TYR A 375 -13.73 8.98 14.99
CA TYR A 375 -14.45 7.77 15.41
C TYR A 375 -14.88 7.84 16.88
N ASN A 376 -14.00 8.34 17.75
CA ASN A 376 -14.30 8.49 19.17
C ASN A 376 -15.39 9.55 19.39
N THR A 377 -15.36 10.67 18.65
CA THR A 377 -16.39 11.72 18.72
C THR A 377 -17.74 11.16 18.29
N ILE A 378 -17.82 10.51 17.12
CA ILE A 378 -19.05 9.88 16.63
C ILE A 378 -19.57 8.84 17.64
N PHE A 379 -18.68 8.05 18.25
CA PHE A 379 -19.07 7.07 19.26
C PHE A 379 -19.70 7.73 20.47
N VAL A 380 -19.10 8.82 20.98
CA VAL A 380 -19.67 9.59 22.11
C VAL A 380 -21.03 10.20 21.73
N ASP A 381 -21.15 10.80 20.55
CA ASP A 381 -22.38 11.42 20.09
C ASP A 381 -23.51 10.39 19.92
N LEU A 382 -23.21 9.18 19.46
CA LEU A 382 -24.15 8.05 19.43
C LEU A 382 -24.64 7.67 20.84
N GLN A 383 -23.70 7.58 21.81
CA GLN A 383 -24.07 7.29 23.21
C GLN A 383 -24.95 8.39 23.80
N MET A 384 -24.62 9.65 23.52
CA MET A 384 -25.43 10.81 23.97
C MET A 384 -26.82 10.82 23.33
N ALA A 385 -26.95 10.35 22.10
CA ALA A 385 -28.22 10.15 21.40
C ALA A 385 -29.00 8.91 21.89
N GLY A 386 -28.48 8.17 22.88
CA GLY A 386 -29.12 6.96 23.41
C GLY A 386 -28.97 5.72 22.50
N ILE A 387 -28.11 5.77 21.49
CA ILE A 387 -27.83 4.66 20.57
C ILE A 387 -26.63 3.89 21.10
N SER A 388 -26.88 2.74 21.75
CA SER A 388 -25.84 1.91 22.34
C SER A 388 -25.23 0.97 21.30
N CYS A 389 -23.95 1.14 20.98
CA CYS A 389 -23.19 0.25 20.13
C CYS A 389 -21.75 0.10 20.67
N TYR A 390 -20.99 -0.89 20.18
CA TYR A 390 -19.56 -1.02 20.48
C TYR A 390 -18.75 -0.21 19.47
N GLN A 391 -17.60 0.31 19.89
CA GLN A 391 -16.72 1.11 19.03
C GLN A 391 -16.24 0.32 17.79
N ASN A 392 -15.92 -0.98 17.95
CA ASN A 392 -15.55 -1.84 16.82
C ASN A 392 -16.72 -2.05 15.84
N PHE A 393 -17.96 -2.05 16.32
CA PHE A 393 -19.12 -2.13 15.45
C PHE A 393 -19.27 -0.84 14.62
N LEU A 394 -19.13 0.32 15.26
CA LEU A 394 -19.14 1.61 14.55
C LEU A 394 -18.06 1.66 13.47
N ARG A 395 -16.82 1.24 13.80
CA ARG A 395 -15.73 1.15 12.82
C ARG A 395 -16.09 0.23 11.65
N ALA A 396 -16.62 -0.96 11.93
CA ALA A 396 -17.03 -1.89 10.88
C ALA A 396 -18.12 -1.32 9.96
N VAL A 397 -19.04 -0.52 10.49
CA VAL A 397 -20.05 0.19 9.66
C VAL A 397 -19.38 1.24 8.79
N ILE A 398 -18.53 2.10 9.35
CA ILE A 398 -17.88 3.20 8.61
C ILE A 398 -16.88 2.66 7.57
N ASP A 399 -16.11 1.61 7.90
CA ASP A 399 -15.11 1.02 7.00
C ASP A 399 -15.71 0.10 5.92
N SER A 400 -17.03 -0.17 6.00
CA SER A 400 -17.78 -0.93 4.99
C SER A 400 -18.15 -0.06 3.78
N ASN A 401 -18.98 -0.61 2.89
CA ASN A 401 -19.57 0.12 1.76
C ASN A 401 -20.58 1.22 2.19
N TYR A 402 -20.71 1.52 3.50
CA TYR A 402 -21.46 2.66 3.98
C TYR A 402 -20.86 4.00 3.51
N ALA A 403 -19.52 4.13 3.59
CA ALA A 403 -18.82 5.30 3.09
C ALA A 403 -18.90 5.32 1.55
N LYS A 404 -19.61 6.30 0.98
CA LYS A 404 -19.77 6.48 -0.46
C LYS A 404 -18.40 6.70 -1.10
N GLU A 405 -18.16 6.02 -2.21
CA GLU A 405 -16.95 6.24 -3.00
C GLU A 405 -16.95 7.64 -3.58
N PHE A 406 -15.78 8.27 -3.58
CA PHE A 406 -15.53 9.61 -4.08
C PHE A 406 -14.23 9.61 -4.87
N ASN A 407 -14.31 9.90 -6.17
CA ASN A 407 -13.14 10.14 -6.99
C ASN A 407 -13.04 11.66 -7.28
N PRO A 408 -12.08 12.37 -6.68
CA PRO A 408 -11.96 13.83 -6.82
C PRO A 408 -11.76 14.31 -8.26
N TYR A 409 -11.25 13.45 -9.13
CA TYR A 409 -11.00 13.80 -10.53
C TYR A 409 -12.25 13.65 -11.36
N THR A 410 -12.87 12.47 -11.34
CA THR A 410 -14.09 12.20 -12.10
C THR A 410 -15.25 13.05 -11.63
N ASP A 411 -15.44 13.19 -10.32
CA ASP A 411 -16.55 13.93 -9.75
C ASP A 411 -16.46 15.43 -10.11
N TYR A 412 -15.26 16.01 -10.05
CA TYR A 412 -15.04 17.40 -10.50
C TYR A 412 -15.30 17.55 -12.00
N LEU A 413 -14.69 16.70 -12.84
CA LEU A 413 -14.75 16.83 -14.30
C LEU A 413 -16.17 16.62 -14.84
N TYR A 414 -16.94 15.68 -14.28
CA TYR A 414 -18.31 15.43 -14.73
C TYR A 414 -19.33 16.39 -14.15
N ALA A 415 -19.00 17.14 -13.10
CA ALA A 415 -19.83 18.24 -12.60
C ALA A 415 -19.66 19.53 -13.39
N LEU A 416 -18.69 19.63 -14.29
CA LEU A 416 -18.45 20.84 -15.09
C LEU A 416 -19.59 21.06 -16.10
N PRO A 417 -19.93 22.35 -16.37
CA PRO A 417 -20.84 22.68 -17.46
C PRO A 417 -20.21 22.31 -18.83
N PRO A 418 -21.02 22.07 -19.84
CA PRO A 418 -20.52 21.88 -21.21
C PRO A 418 -19.63 23.05 -21.65
N TRP A 419 -18.58 22.74 -22.43
CA TRP A 419 -17.72 23.77 -22.99
C TRP A 419 -18.49 24.71 -23.92
N ASP A 420 -18.34 26.01 -23.74
CA ASP A 420 -19.03 27.08 -24.48
C ASP A 420 -18.34 27.46 -25.81
N GLY A 421 -17.28 26.76 -26.20
CA GLY A 421 -16.51 27.05 -27.43
C GLY A 421 -15.39 28.07 -27.24
N THR A 422 -15.27 28.70 -26.07
CA THR A 422 -14.18 29.64 -25.76
C THR A 422 -12.84 28.94 -25.53
N ASP A 423 -11.75 29.39 -26.15
CA ASP A 423 -10.41 28.80 -25.94
C ASP A 423 -9.78 29.30 -24.64
N TYR A 424 -10.24 28.72 -23.50
CA TYR A 424 -9.73 29.03 -22.16
C TYR A 424 -8.31 28.53 -21.94
N ILE A 425 -7.92 27.42 -22.59
CA ILE A 425 -6.57 26.87 -22.51
C ILE A 425 -5.57 27.83 -23.13
N ALA A 426 -5.88 28.39 -24.32
CA ALA A 426 -5.03 29.38 -24.95
C ALA A 426 -4.91 30.67 -24.12
N ARG A 427 -6.02 31.14 -23.52
CA ARG A 427 -6.02 32.31 -22.63
C ARG A 427 -5.11 32.09 -21.42
N LEU A 428 -5.15 30.89 -20.82
CA LEU A 428 -4.25 30.53 -19.71
C LEU A 428 -2.81 30.43 -20.19
N ALA A 429 -2.55 29.83 -21.37
CA ALA A 429 -1.21 29.76 -21.93
C ALA A 429 -0.60 31.16 -22.16
N ASP A 430 -1.42 32.12 -22.59
CA ASP A 430 -0.97 33.51 -22.86
C ASP A 430 -0.61 34.29 -21.58
N THR A 431 -0.89 33.78 -20.39
CA THR A 431 -0.34 34.34 -19.14
C THR A 431 1.16 34.09 -18.96
N LEU A 432 1.75 33.21 -19.79
CA LEU A 432 3.20 33.07 -19.96
C LEU A 432 3.63 33.69 -21.30
N THR A 433 4.49 34.71 -21.26
CA THR A 433 5.18 35.21 -22.45
C THR A 433 6.39 34.29 -22.68
N THR A 434 6.50 33.73 -23.88
CA THR A 434 7.53 32.75 -24.25
C THR A 434 8.24 33.12 -25.54
N GLU A 435 9.48 32.65 -25.76
CA GLU A 435 10.23 32.87 -27.02
C GLU A 435 9.51 32.27 -28.24
N ASN A 436 8.73 31.19 -28.06
CA ASN A 436 7.96 30.54 -29.12
C ASN A 436 6.52 30.29 -28.66
N ARG A 437 5.66 31.30 -28.86
CA ARG A 437 4.26 31.28 -28.46
C ARG A 437 3.46 30.15 -29.11
N GLU A 438 3.68 29.89 -30.39
CA GLU A 438 2.93 28.84 -31.12
C GLU A 438 3.22 27.45 -30.58
N LEU A 439 4.51 27.11 -30.44
CA LEU A 439 4.93 25.83 -29.85
C LEU A 439 4.41 25.68 -28.41
N TRP A 440 4.48 26.77 -27.63
CA TRP A 440 3.98 26.80 -26.27
C TRP A 440 2.47 26.50 -26.20
N GLN A 441 1.65 27.24 -26.95
CA GLN A 441 0.20 27.06 -26.94
C GLN A 441 -0.21 25.66 -27.41
N LYS A 442 0.41 25.12 -28.47
CA LYS A 442 0.17 23.76 -28.96
C LYS A 442 0.57 22.70 -27.92
N GLY A 443 1.75 22.84 -27.34
CA GLY A 443 2.27 21.90 -26.34
C GLY A 443 1.48 21.94 -25.05
N PHE A 444 1.13 23.12 -24.55
CA PHE A 444 0.34 23.29 -23.36
C PHE A 444 -1.09 22.74 -23.50
N LYS A 445 -1.74 22.98 -24.65
CA LYS A 445 -3.06 22.39 -24.95
C LYS A 445 -3.01 20.85 -24.91
N ARG A 446 -1.99 20.21 -25.51
CA ARG A 446 -1.79 18.76 -25.46
C ARG A 446 -1.56 18.29 -24.04
N TRP A 447 -0.74 19.01 -23.29
CA TRP A 447 -0.42 18.62 -21.91
C TRP A 447 -1.64 18.69 -21.00
N ILE A 448 -2.47 19.72 -21.10
CA ILE A 448 -3.72 19.86 -20.32
C ILE A 448 -4.75 18.79 -20.71
N VAL A 449 -4.92 18.48 -22.01
CA VAL A 449 -5.81 17.38 -22.43
C VAL A 449 -5.27 16.04 -21.96
N GLY A 450 -3.96 15.80 -22.04
CA GLY A 450 -3.30 14.62 -21.52
C GLY A 450 -3.43 14.48 -20.00
N LEU A 451 -3.43 15.59 -19.25
CA LEU A 451 -3.69 15.58 -17.81
C LEU A 451 -5.11 15.09 -17.51
N VAL A 452 -6.10 15.57 -18.27
CA VAL A 452 -7.49 15.13 -18.11
C VAL A 452 -7.67 13.67 -18.53
N ALA A 453 -7.02 13.21 -19.60
CA ALA A 453 -7.03 11.81 -20.01
C ALA A 453 -6.49 10.91 -18.90
N CYS A 454 -5.30 11.23 -18.39
CA CYS A 454 -4.65 10.49 -17.30
C CYS A 454 -5.46 10.48 -15.98
N ALA A 455 -6.23 11.54 -15.72
CA ALA A 455 -7.09 11.64 -14.55
C ALA A 455 -8.37 10.80 -14.64
N LEU A 456 -8.85 10.52 -15.86
CA LEU A 456 -10.11 9.82 -16.11
C LEU A 456 -9.95 8.33 -16.43
N SER A 457 -8.79 7.92 -16.89
CA SER A 457 -8.54 6.58 -17.41
C SER A 457 -7.40 5.92 -16.65
N ASP A 458 -7.53 4.61 -16.42
CA ASP A 458 -6.50 3.78 -15.82
C ASP A 458 -5.46 3.30 -16.86
N GLU A 459 -5.74 3.49 -18.16
CA GLU A 459 -4.91 3.04 -19.28
C GLU A 459 -4.17 4.19 -19.96
N ASP A 460 -4.71 5.41 -19.88
CA ASP A 460 -4.16 6.59 -20.55
C ASP A 460 -3.02 7.23 -19.75
N MET A 461 -1.95 7.63 -20.47
CA MET A 461 -0.79 8.28 -19.86
C MET A 461 -0.47 9.61 -20.52
N ASN A 462 -0.22 10.62 -19.71
CA ASN A 462 0.44 11.83 -20.19
C ASN A 462 1.96 11.68 -20.10
N GLN A 463 2.60 11.39 -21.23
CA GLN A 463 4.05 11.24 -21.31
C GLN A 463 4.77 12.57 -21.60
N LEU A 464 4.05 13.63 -21.92
CA LEU A 464 4.64 14.93 -22.18
C LEU A 464 4.99 15.63 -20.87
N VAL A 465 6.25 16.04 -20.73
CA VAL A 465 6.77 16.81 -19.61
C VAL A 465 7.13 18.22 -20.10
N ILE A 466 6.42 19.21 -19.63
CA ILE A 466 6.78 20.61 -19.89
C ILE A 466 7.90 21.01 -18.92
N ILE A 467 8.97 21.62 -19.45
CA ILE A 467 10.07 22.19 -18.64
C ILE A 467 10.06 23.68 -18.78
N LEU A 468 9.75 24.43 -17.75
CA LEU A 468 9.68 25.89 -17.74
C LEU A 468 11.03 26.46 -17.32
N TYR A 469 11.74 27.06 -18.25
CA TYR A 469 12.99 27.78 -18.02
C TYR A 469 12.76 29.29 -17.89
N SER A 470 13.26 29.89 -16.83
CA SER A 470 13.48 31.32 -16.68
C SER A 470 14.51 31.59 -15.58
N GLU A 471 14.96 32.81 -15.42
CA GLU A 471 15.75 33.21 -14.26
C GLU A 471 15.04 32.92 -12.95
N GLN A 472 15.82 32.84 -11.88
CA GLN A 472 15.32 32.57 -10.51
C GLN A 472 14.37 33.71 -10.05
N GLY A 473 13.37 33.35 -9.24
CA GLY A 473 12.46 34.30 -8.62
C GLY A 473 11.33 34.84 -9.52
N LYS A 474 11.21 34.41 -10.75
CA LYS A 474 10.15 34.86 -11.70
C LYS A 474 8.75 34.27 -11.42
N GLY A 475 8.58 33.37 -10.43
CA GLY A 475 7.26 32.88 -10.05
C GLY A 475 6.78 31.61 -10.80
N LYS A 476 7.66 30.83 -11.42
CA LYS A 476 7.33 29.58 -12.12
C LYS A 476 6.48 28.62 -11.30
N SER A 477 6.95 28.24 -10.10
CA SER A 477 6.25 27.28 -9.23
C SER A 477 4.89 27.81 -8.75
N SER A 478 4.78 29.14 -8.53
CA SER A 478 3.50 29.79 -8.20
C SER A 478 2.51 29.69 -9.36
N TRP A 479 2.97 29.92 -10.59
CA TRP A 479 2.14 29.78 -11.79
C TRP A 479 1.68 28.33 -11.99
N ILE A 480 2.59 27.34 -11.85
CA ILE A 480 2.26 25.92 -11.97
C ILE A 480 1.18 25.52 -10.95
N ARG A 481 1.29 25.97 -9.71
CA ARG A 481 0.31 25.67 -8.66
C ARG A 481 -1.08 26.23 -8.96
N ARG A 482 -1.17 27.33 -9.75
CA ARG A 482 -2.44 27.94 -10.16
C ARG A 482 -3.15 27.16 -11.27
N LEU A 483 -2.52 26.17 -11.88
CA LEU A 483 -3.17 25.31 -12.89
C LEU A 483 -4.31 24.50 -12.25
N LEU A 484 -4.20 24.17 -10.96
CA LEU A 484 -5.17 23.33 -10.26
C LEU A 484 -6.31 24.14 -9.64
N PRO A 485 -7.57 23.68 -9.79
CA PRO A 485 -8.70 24.24 -9.07
C PRO A 485 -8.54 24.02 -7.56
N PRO A 486 -9.27 24.79 -6.73
CA PRO A 486 -9.20 24.65 -5.27
C PRO A 486 -9.40 23.23 -4.76
N GLU A 487 -10.28 22.45 -5.40
CA GLU A 487 -10.63 21.07 -5.07
C GLU A 487 -9.46 20.10 -5.28
N TRP A 488 -8.51 20.43 -6.17
CA TRP A 488 -7.38 19.57 -6.50
C TRP A 488 -6.05 20.01 -5.89
N LYS A 489 -6.02 21.06 -5.07
CA LYS A 489 -4.77 21.56 -4.47
C LYS A 489 -4.01 20.54 -3.64
N GLU A 490 -4.71 19.61 -2.98
CA GLU A 490 -4.10 18.54 -2.20
C GLU A 490 -3.37 17.50 -3.08
N TYR A 491 -3.78 17.38 -4.35
CA TYR A 491 -3.21 16.43 -5.31
C TYR A 491 -2.04 17.01 -6.11
N PHE A 492 -1.48 18.12 -5.65
CA PHE A 492 -0.26 18.72 -6.18
C PHE A 492 0.95 18.25 -5.36
N TYR A 493 2.01 17.88 -6.05
CA TYR A 493 3.30 17.57 -5.42
C TYR A 493 4.39 18.45 -6.01
N ASN A 494 5.31 18.92 -5.16
CA ASN A 494 6.43 19.76 -5.53
C ASN A 494 7.72 19.13 -5.01
N GLY A 495 8.54 18.62 -5.91
CA GLY A 495 9.79 17.94 -5.55
C GLY A 495 10.20 16.90 -6.61
N ILE A 496 11.44 16.44 -6.51
CA ILE A 496 11.99 15.37 -7.35
C ILE A 496 11.51 14.02 -6.80
N ILE A 497 11.14 13.10 -7.68
CA ILE A 497 10.76 11.73 -7.33
C ILE A 497 11.99 10.83 -7.36
N ASP A 498 12.25 10.14 -6.27
CA ASP A 498 13.24 9.06 -6.21
C ASP A 498 12.59 7.73 -6.64
N PRO A 499 12.98 7.16 -7.80
CA PRO A 499 12.43 5.90 -8.30
C PRO A 499 12.63 4.70 -7.37
N SER A 500 13.62 4.76 -6.48
CA SER A 500 13.94 3.69 -5.55
C SER A 500 13.08 3.74 -4.27
N ASN A 501 12.44 4.88 -4.01
CA ASN A 501 11.58 5.09 -2.85
C ASN A 501 10.13 4.68 -3.15
N LYS A 502 9.60 3.75 -2.36
CA LYS A 502 8.23 3.25 -2.52
C LYS A 502 7.16 4.31 -2.23
N ASP A 503 7.45 5.25 -1.33
CA ASP A 503 6.52 6.31 -0.99
C ASP A 503 6.41 7.32 -2.14
N ASP A 504 7.53 7.61 -2.81
CA ASP A 504 7.55 8.46 -3.99
C ASP A 504 6.83 7.79 -5.18
N ALA A 505 6.97 6.47 -5.34
CA ALA A 505 6.24 5.74 -6.36
C ALA A 505 4.70 5.88 -6.19
N ARG A 506 4.20 5.96 -4.95
CA ARG A 506 2.78 6.18 -4.66
C ARG A 506 2.29 7.55 -5.15
N LEU A 507 3.16 8.55 -5.23
CA LEU A 507 2.79 9.87 -5.74
C LEU A 507 2.28 9.81 -7.18
N LEU A 508 2.75 8.86 -7.99
CA LEU A 508 2.30 8.69 -9.37
C LEU A 508 0.80 8.38 -9.47
N ALA A 509 0.27 7.63 -8.52
CA ALA A 509 -1.14 7.25 -8.46
C ALA A 509 -2.00 8.25 -7.66
N THR A 510 -1.38 9.02 -6.74
CA THR A 510 -2.13 9.86 -5.79
C THR A 510 -2.05 11.35 -6.06
N ARG A 511 -1.28 11.78 -7.07
CA ARG A 511 -1.17 13.19 -7.48
C ARG A 511 -1.67 13.37 -8.91
N ILE A 512 -2.15 14.57 -9.21
CA ILE A 512 -2.57 14.93 -10.56
C ILE A 512 -1.47 15.70 -11.30
N ILE A 513 -0.73 16.56 -10.57
CA ILE A 513 0.46 17.25 -11.08
C ILE A 513 1.63 17.01 -10.14
N ILE A 514 2.74 16.59 -10.71
CA ILE A 514 4.03 16.51 -10.06
C ILE A 514 4.94 17.56 -10.69
N ASN A 515 5.28 18.62 -9.93
CA ASN A 515 6.23 19.64 -10.33
C ASN A 515 7.63 19.26 -9.87
N MET A 516 8.52 18.98 -10.81
CA MET A 516 9.93 18.71 -10.53
C MET A 516 10.68 20.05 -10.51
N GLU A 517 10.91 20.59 -9.30
CA GLU A 517 11.72 21.80 -9.12
C GLU A 517 13.20 21.49 -9.27
N GLU A 518 13.97 22.51 -9.67
CA GLU A 518 15.43 22.41 -9.84
C GLU A 518 15.83 21.23 -10.75
N PHE A 519 15.12 21.09 -11.87
CA PHE A 519 15.32 19.99 -12.82
C PHE A 519 16.78 19.88 -13.31
N GLU A 520 17.55 20.97 -13.27
CA GLU A 520 18.99 21.00 -13.56
C GLU A 520 19.84 20.17 -12.61
N GLY A 521 19.35 19.89 -11.41
CA GLY A 521 20.05 19.08 -10.41
C GLY A 521 19.96 17.56 -10.67
N VAL A 522 19.16 17.12 -11.64
CA VAL A 522 18.97 15.70 -11.97
C VAL A 522 20.22 15.16 -12.66
N LYS A 523 20.89 14.18 -12.05
CA LYS A 523 22.09 13.55 -12.61
C LYS A 523 21.74 12.66 -13.82
N PRO A 524 22.71 12.38 -14.74
CA PRO A 524 22.46 11.54 -15.93
C PRO A 524 21.85 10.18 -15.61
N GLY A 525 22.32 9.50 -14.56
CA GLY A 525 21.77 8.21 -14.12
C GLY A 525 20.33 8.30 -13.59
N GLU A 526 19.99 9.40 -12.93
CA GLU A 526 18.64 9.68 -12.40
C GLU A 526 17.69 10.05 -13.55
N LEU A 527 18.17 10.73 -14.60
CA LEU A 527 17.37 11.07 -15.77
C LEU A 527 16.87 9.81 -16.50
N ALA A 528 17.69 8.78 -16.63
CA ALA A 528 17.28 7.50 -17.22
C ALA A 528 16.19 6.81 -16.37
N ALA A 529 16.32 6.88 -15.06
CA ALA A 529 15.30 6.38 -14.12
C ALA A 529 14.00 7.20 -14.18
N LEU A 530 14.10 8.52 -14.27
CA LEU A 530 12.98 9.43 -14.45
C LEU A 530 12.22 9.17 -15.76
N LYS A 531 12.93 8.93 -16.87
CA LYS A 531 12.30 8.56 -18.15
C LYS A 531 11.52 7.26 -18.08
N ARG A 532 11.97 6.29 -17.25
CA ARG A 532 11.21 5.07 -16.98
C ARG A 532 9.92 5.36 -16.20
N ILE A 533 10.01 6.18 -15.15
CA ILE A 533 8.83 6.59 -14.36
C ILE A 533 7.82 7.34 -15.25
N ILE A 534 8.27 8.27 -16.10
CA ILE A 534 7.42 9.00 -17.01
C ILE A 534 6.70 8.07 -18.00
N ALA A 535 7.30 6.93 -18.32
CA ALA A 535 6.73 5.90 -19.19
C ALA A 535 5.94 4.82 -18.46
N GLN A 536 5.93 4.82 -17.13
CA GLN A 536 5.25 3.83 -16.31
C GLN A 536 3.76 4.13 -16.25
N ASP A 537 2.91 3.13 -16.54
CA ASP A 537 1.46 3.21 -16.58
C ASP A 537 0.80 2.90 -15.23
N ASN A 538 1.47 2.13 -14.40
CA ASN A 538 0.94 1.70 -13.12
C ASN A 538 2.02 1.58 -12.05
N VAL A 539 1.59 1.51 -10.80
CA VAL A 539 2.46 1.37 -9.62
C VAL A 539 2.01 0.17 -8.81
N THR A 540 2.86 -0.84 -8.70
CA THR A 540 2.59 -1.98 -7.84
C THR A 540 3.12 -1.72 -6.44
N GLN A 541 2.23 -1.72 -5.46
CA GLN A 541 2.54 -1.50 -4.06
C GLN A 541 1.92 -2.56 -3.17
N ARG A 542 2.53 -2.74 -2.00
CA ARG A 542 1.95 -3.50 -0.89
C ARG A 542 1.86 -2.58 0.31
N LYS A 543 0.66 -2.31 0.80
CA LYS A 543 0.49 -1.59 2.06
C LYS A 543 1.11 -2.39 3.20
N ALA A 544 1.60 -1.67 4.20
CA ALA A 544 1.95 -2.30 5.46
C ALA A 544 0.71 -3.04 5.99
N TYR A 545 0.86 -4.35 6.24
CA TYR A 545 -0.19 -5.27 6.70
C TYR A 545 -1.15 -5.84 5.64
N ASP A 546 -1.10 -5.44 4.37
CA ASP A 546 -1.87 -6.10 3.31
C ASP A 546 -1.22 -7.42 2.88
N ILE A 547 -2.07 -8.42 2.64
CA ILE A 547 -1.62 -9.77 2.25
C ILE A 547 -1.16 -9.78 0.79
N GLU A 548 -1.80 -8.98 -0.07
CA GLU A 548 -1.52 -8.93 -1.50
C GLU A 548 -0.95 -7.56 -1.93
N ALA A 549 -0.07 -7.59 -2.91
CA ALA A 549 0.33 -6.38 -3.62
C ALA A 549 -0.82 -5.97 -4.55
N PHE A 550 -1.15 -4.70 -4.56
CA PHE A 550 -2.13 -4.13 -5.47
C PHE A 550 -1.45 -3.18 -6.45
N THR A 551 -2.00 -3.12 -7.64
CA THR A 551 -1.53 -2.24 -8.70
C THR A 551 -2.47 -1.05 -8.80
N LEU A 552 -1.92 0.15 -8.70
CA LEU A 552 -2.63 1.41 -8.86
C LEU A 552 -2.31 2.00 -10.23
N PRO A 553 -3.30 2.51 -10.97
CA PRO A 553 -3.06 3.26 -12.20
C PRO A 553 -2.35 4.58 -11.89
N ARG A 554 -1.58 5.06 -12.85
CA ARG A 554 -0.96 6.37 -12.75
C ARG A 554 -1.94 7.44 -13.17
N HIS A 555 -2.12 8.47 -12.31
CA HIS A 555 -2.98 9.61 -12.60
C HIS A 555 -2.20 10.93 -12.78
N CYS A 556 -0.89 10.93 -12.55
CA CYS A 556 -0.11 12.16 -12.57
C CYS A 556 0.37 12.56 -13.97
N SER A 557 0.40 13.87 -14.18
CA SER A 557 1.15 14.53 -15.25
C SER A 557 2.36 15.25 -14.68
N PHE A 558 3.47 15.23 -15.40
CA PHE A 558 4.70 15.88 -14.96
C PHE A 558 4.85 17.28 -15.60
N ILE A 559 5.33 18.20 -14.80
CA ILE A 559 5.85 19.50 -15.21
C ILE A 559 7.15 19.75 -14.46
N ALA A 560 8.06 20.52 -15.00
CA ALA A 560 9.31 20.84 -14.36
C ALA A 560 9.62 22.32 -14.42
N SER A 561 10.40 22.81 -13.48
CA SER A 561 10.96 24.17 -13.51
C SER A 561 12.47 24.13 -13.35
N THR A 562 13.17 24.99 -14.10
CA THR A 562 14.63 25.07 -14.11
C THR A 562 15.09 26.51 -14.25
N ASN A 563 16.30 26.78 -13.75
CA ASN A 563 17.02 28.05 -13.96
C ASN A 563 18.16 27.89 -14.97
N ASN A 564 18.34 26.70 -15.54
CA ASN A 564 19.33 26.45 -16.58
C ASN A 564 18.66 26.24 -17.93
N ARG A 565 19.05 27.01 -18.92
CA ARG A 565 18.54 26.88 -20.30
C ARG A 565 18.91 25.54 -20.92
N GLN A 566 20.10 25.02 -20.61
CA GLN A 566 20.60 23.72 -21.08
C GLN A 566 20.21 22.63 -20.06
N CYS A 567 18.94 22.28 -20.00
CA CYS A 567 18.39 21.36 -19.02
C CYS A 567 18.28 19.92 -19.52
N LEU A 568 18.52 19.64 -20.79
CA LEU A 568 18.50 18.30 -21.37
C LEU A 568 19.92 17.79 -21.58
N GLN A 569 20.18 16.53 -21.21
CA GLN A 569 21.54 15.95 -21.22
C GLN A 569 21.71 14.86 -22.29
N ASP A 570 20.66 14.17 -22.70
CA ASP A 570 20.76 13.04 -23.62
C ASP A 570 20.95 13.47 -25.07
N ILE A 571 21.77 12.75 -25.80
CA ILE A 571 21.99 12.93 -27.25
C ILE A 571 20.73 12.54 -28.04
N GLY A 572 19.94 11.59 -27.54
CA GLY A 572 18.69 11.14 -28.13
C GLY A 572 17.64 10.85 -27.06
N GLY A 573 16.39 10.66 -27.46
CA GLY A 573 15.33 10.24 -26.53
C GLY A 573 14.71 11.35 -25.70
N ASN A 574 14.81 12.61 -26.15
CA ASN A 574 14.19 13.78 -25.49
C ASN A 574 12.75 14.06 -25.93
N ARG A 575 12.13 13.17 -26.71
CA ARG A 575 10.78 13.34 -27.28
C ARG A 575 9.66 13.52 -26.24
N ARG A 576 9.93 13.21 -24.97
CA ARG A 576 8.97 13.40 -23.86
C ARG A 576 9.04 14.79 -23.24
N PHE A 577 10.11 15.53 -23.49
CA PHE A 577 10.36 16.83 -22.87
C PHE A 577 10.04 17.97 -23.82
N LEU A 578 9.37 18.99 -23.30
CA LEU A 578 9.08 20.24 -23.98
C LEU A 578 9.65 21.40 -23.16
N PRO A 579 10.93 21.76 -23.33
CA PRO A 579 11.50 22.93 -22.68
C PRO A 579 10.97 24.22 -23.32
N ILE A 580 10.51 25.13 -22.47
CA ILE A 580 9.95 26.44 -22.88
C ILE A 580 10.70 27.55 -22.15
N THR A 581 11.26 28.46 -22.89
CA THR A 581 11.87 29.68 -22.36
C THR A 581 10.80 30.73 -22.10
N ILE A 582 10.66 31.11 -20.82
CA ILE A 582 9.70 32.12 -20.36
C ILE A 582 10.40 33.45 -20.23
N THR A 583 9.83 34.50 -20.81
CA THR A 583 10.29 35.88 -20.71
C THR A 583 9.43 36.74 -19.80
N GLY A 584 8.17 36.34 -19.54
CA GLY A 584 7.26 37.01 -18.61
C GLY A 584 6.19 36.09 -18.07
N ILE A 585 5.74 36.36 -16.83
CA ILE A 585 4.67 35.62 -16.16
C ILE A 585 3.64 36.62 -15.63
N ASP A 586 2.38 36.46 -16.05
CA ASP A 586 1.23 37.14 -15.47
C ASP A 586 0.53 36.19 -14.48
N TYR A 587 0.63 36.49 -13.20
CA TYR A 587 -0.09 35.78 -12.14
C TYR A 587 -1.23 36.58 -11.51
N HIS A 588 -1.60 37.70 -12.12
CA HIS A 588 -2.71 38.54 -11.67
C HIS A 588 -4.02 38.17 -12.38
N THR A 589 -3.97 37.78 -13.63
CA THR A 589 -5.15 37.35 -14.38
C THR A 589 -5.79 36.12 -13.72
N PRO A 590 -7.09 36.17 -13.29
CA PRO A 590 -7.78 35.04 -12.70
C PRO A 590 -7.83 33.84 -13.64
N VAL A 591 -7.65 32.64 -13.10
CA VAL A 591 -7.74 31.38 -13.84
C VAL A 591 -9.17 30.88 -13.83
N ASN A 592 -9.77 30.69 -15.00
CA ASN A 592 -11.07 30.07 -15.15
C ASN A 592 -10.94 28.53 -15.22
N HIS A 593 -10.75 27.87 -14.07
CA HIS A 593 -10.60 26.42 -14.02
C HIS A 593 -11.78 25.67 -14.65
N PRO A 594 -13.05 25.98 -14.35
CA PRO A 594 -14.18 25.29 -14.99
C PRO A 594 -14.12 25.35 -16.51
N GLY A 595 -13.84 26.51 -17.09
CA GLY A 595 -13.74 26.68 -18.55
C GLY A 595 -12.59 25.87 -19.16
N ILE A 596 -11.39 25.89 -18.52
CA ILE A 596 -10.20 25.16 -18.98
C ILE A 596 -10.46 23.66 -18.98
N TYR A 597 -10.97 23.11 -17.88
CA TYR A 597 -11.18 21.67 -17.76
C TYR A 597 -12.40 21.17 -18.53
N ALA A 598 -13.47 22.00 -18.69
CA ALA A 598 -14.57 21.70 -19.60
C ALA A 598 -14.10 21.64 -21.05
N GLN A 599 -13.26 22.58 -21.49
CA GLN A 599 -12.65 22.57 -22.81
C GLN A 599 -11.77 21.31 -23.00
N ALA A 600 -10.89 21.01 -22.05
CA ALA A 600 -10.00 19.84 -22.14
C ALA A 600 -10.79 18.53 -22.23
N LEU A 601 -11.87 18.39 -21.42
CA LEU A 601 -12.76 17.25 -21.44
C LEU A 601 -13.50 17.13 -22.78
N ALA A 602 -13.99 18.23 -23.32
CA ALA A 602 -14.66 18.25 -24.62
C ALA A 602 -13.71 17.87 -25.76
N LEU A 603 -12.49 18.38 -25.74
CA LEU A 603 -11.44 18.04 -26.71
C LEU A 603 -11.09 16.56 -26.63
N LEU A 604 -10.91 16.01 -25.43
CA LEU A 604 -10.62 14.60 -25.22
C LEU A 604 -11.75 13.72 -25.77
N LYS A 605 -13.01 14.02 -25.43
CA LYS A 605 -14.19 13.31 -25.95
C LYS A 605 -14.34 13.45 -27.48
N GLY A 606 -13.86 14.54 -28.04
CA GLY A 606 -13.82 14.77 -29.49
C GLY A 606 -12.66 14.08 -30.21
N GLY A 607 -11.85 13.26 -29.50
CA GLY A 607 -10.73 12.52 -30.08
C GLY A 607 -9.47 13.38 -30.34
N PHE A 608 -9.31 14.49 -29.61
CA PHE A 608 -8.10 15.30 -29.73
C PHE A 608 -6.87 14.51 -29.28
N ARG A 609 -5.86 14.43 -30.19
CA ARG A 609 -4.59 13.73 -29.91
C ARG A 609 -3.68 14.58 -29.01
N TYR A 610 -3.41 14.13 -27.82
CA TYR A 610 -2.59 14.83 -26.83
C TYR A 610 -1.12 14.39 -26.79
N TRP A 611 -0.70 13.44 -27.66
CA TRP A 611 0.70 13.03 -27.80
C TRP A 611 1.29 13.52 -29.14
N TYR A 612 2.62 13.50 -29.25
CA TYR A 612 3.36 13.80 -30.48
C TYR A 612 3.64 12.48 -31.21
N GLU A 613 3.57 12.52 -32.59
CA GLU A 613 3.94 11.38 -33.44
C GLU A 613 4.53 11.85 -34.77
N GLY A 614 5.25 10.91 -35.47
CA GLY A 614 5.81 11.16 -36.81
C GLY A 614 6.71 12.41 -36.88
N GLU A 615 6.49 13.25 -37.85
CA GLU A 615 7.26 14.48 -38.09
C GLU A 615 7.22 15.46 -36.90
N GLU A 616 6.16 15.46 -36.10
CA GLU A 616 6.06 16.31 -34.91
C GLU A 616 7.13 15.99 -33.88
N ILE A 617 7.52 14.70 -33.76
CA ILE A 617 8.63 14.27 -32.88
C ILE A 617 9.95 14.82 -33.39
N GLU A 618 10.16 14.83 -34.70
CA GLU A 618 11.38 15.40 -35.30
C GLU A 618 11.46 16.92 -35.06
N GLN A 619 10.37 17.65 -35.24
CA GLN A 619 10.29 19.08 -34.94
C GLN A 619 10.56 19.35 -33.44
N LEU A 620 9.99 18.55 -32.55
CA LEU A 620 10.23 18.63 -31.11
C LEU A 620 11.70 18.34 -30.76
N ASN A 621 12.31 17.31 -31.34
CA ASN A 621 13.72 16.99 -31.15
C ASN A 621 14.62 18.14 -31.64
N LYS A 622 14.32 18.73 -32.78
CA LYS A 622 15.06 19.92 -33.32
C LYS A 622 14.95 21.12 -32.38
N HIS A 623 13.78 21.35 -31.78
CA HIS A 623 13.61 22.36 -30.75
C HIS A 623 14.45 22.03 -29.49
N ASN A 624 14.42 20.78 -29.01
CA ASN A 624 15.09 20.33 -27.82
C ASN A 624 16.62 20.44 -27.90
N GLU A 625 17.21 20.36 -29.11
CA GLU A 625 18.66 20.56 -29.29
C GLU A 625 19.16 21.91 -28.77
N ARG A 626 18.33 22.95 -28.80
CA ARG A 626 18.69 24.28 -28.28
C ARG A 626 18.78 24.32 -26.74
N HIS A 627 18.19 23.33 -26.08
CA HIS A 627 18.13 23.19 -24.64
C HIS A 627 18.99 22.03 -24.14
N ARG A 628 19.76 21.41 -25.04
CA ARG A 628 20.63 20.30 -24.71
C ARG A 628 22.01 20.77 -24.26
N MET A 629 22.48 20.27 -23.12
CA MET A 629 23.87 20.39 -22.72
C MET A 629 24.68 19.42 -23.57
N LYS A 630 25.67 19.88 -24.27
CA LYS A 630 26.57 19.00 -25.00
C LYS A 630 27.53 18.33 -24.02
N ASP A 631 27.75 17.04 -24.25
CA ASP A 631 28.76 16.30 -23.47
C ASP A 631 30.16 16.72 -23.89
N PRO A 632 31.14 16.81 -22.98
CA PRO A 632 32.54 17.09 -23.31
C PRO A 632 33.11 16.17 -24.40
N VAL A 633 32.66 14.92 -24.50
CA VAL A 633 33.03 14.00 -25.58
C VAL A 633 32.57 14.53 -26.94
N GLU A 634 31.34 14.99 -27.00
CA GLU A 634 30.74 15.55 -28.23
C GLU A 634 31.39 16.85 -28.64
N GLU A 635 31.66 17.74 -27.68
CA GLU A 635 32.36 19.02 -27.97
C GLU A 635 33.75 18.78 -28.48
N ASN A 636 34.50 17.89 -27.81
CA ASN A 636 35.88 17.55 -28.24
C ASN A 636 35.90 16.78 -29.57
N LEU A 637 34.87 16.00 -29.91
CA LEU A 637 34.78 15.32 -31.20
C LEU A 637 34.99 16.32 -32.35
N PHE A 638 34.30 17.46 -32.31
CA PHE A 638 34.39 18.47 -33.37
C PHE A 638 35.65 19.36 -33.32
N VAL A 639 36.37 19.34 -32.20
CA VAL A 639 37.67 19.99 -32.11
C VAL A 639 38.74 19.18 -32.85
N PHE A 640 38.67 17.84 -32.80
CA PHE A 640 39.71 16.95 -33.32
C PHE A 640 39.33 16.25 -34.62
N PHE A 641 38.02 16.11 -34.91
CA PHE A 641 37.54 15.37 -36.07
C PHE A 641 36.38 16.08 -36.75
N ARG A 642 36.28 15.92 -38.07
CA ARG A 642 35.12 16.31 -38.86
C ARG A 642 34.73 15.22 -39.87
N LYS A 643 33.58 15.33 -40.46
CA LYS A 643 33.18 14.50 -41.60
C LYS A 643 34.05 14.83 -42.82
N PRO A 644 34.32 13.82 -43.64
CA PRO A 644 34.98 14.06 -44.93
C PRO A 644 34.12 14.89 -45.86
N LEU A 645 34.79 15.75 -46.63
CA LEU A 645 34.23 16.41 -47.80
C LEU A 645 34.75 15.70 -49.06
N PRO A 646 34.06 15.82 -50.20
CA PRO A 646 34.50 15.13 -51.45
C PRO A 646 35.91 15.43 -51.88
N GLU A 647 36.46 16.56 -51.48
CA GLU A 647 37.85 17.00 -51.79
C GLU A 647 38.90 16.54 -50.82
N ASP A 648 38.53 15.87 -49.74
CA ASP A 648 39.49 15.43 -48.71
C ASP A 648 40.35 14.25 -49.19
N LEU A 649 41.64 14.41 -49.16
CA LEU A 649 42.63 13.36 -49.56
C LEU A 649 43.03 12.45 -48.41
N GLN A 650 42.78 12.87 -47.15
CA GLN A 650 43.25 12.13 -45.95
C GLN A 650 42.06 11.66 -45.07
N VAL A 651 41.22 10.84 -45.63
CA VAL A 651 40.12 10.23 -44.94
C VAL A 651 40.60 8.99 -44.19
N LYS A 652 40.24 8.85 -42.90
CA LYS A 652 40.57 7.72 -42.05
C LYS A 652 39.31 6.98 -41.62
N TRP A 653 39.43 5.67 -41.57
CA TRP A 653 38.42 4.78 -40.95
C TRP A 653 38.93 4.36 -39.60
N LEU A 654 38.32 4.82 -38.53
CA LEU A 654 38.76 4.61 -37.16
C LEU A 654 37.64 4.01 -36.30
N PRO A 655 37.91 2.96 -35.50
CA PRO A 655 36.93 2.53 -34.51
C PRO A 655 36.76 3.57 -33.41
N ALA A 656 35.58 3.58 -32.80
CA ALA A 656 35.21 4.54 -31.74
C ALA A 656 36.23 4.53 -30.57
N SER A 657 36.83 3.40 -30.26
CA SER A 657 37.84 3.28 -29.19
C SER A 657 39.12 4.09 -29.52
N VAL A 658 39.54 4.12 -30.78
CA VAL A 658 40.73 4.88 -31.23
C VAL A 658 40.43 6.39 -31.22
N ILE A 659 39.23 6.77 -31.68
CA ILE A 659 38.75 8.15 -31.62
C ILE A 659 38.72 8.60 -30.14
N LEU A 660 38.10 7.80 -29.24
CA LEU A 660 38.03 8.12 -27.83
C LEU A 660 39.40 8.23 -27.14
N THR A 661 40.35 7.38 -27.52
CA THR A 661 41.72 7.45 -27.02
C THR A 661 42.35 8.79 -27.39
N LYS A 662 42.16 9.28 -28.62
CA LYS A 662 42.65 10.58 -29.01
C LYS A 662 41.97 11.75 -28.26
N LEU A 663 40.65 11.67 -28.06
CA LEU A 663 39.92 12.64 -27.25
C LEU A 663 40.37 12.61 -25.78
N SER A 664 40.77 11.45 -25.27
CA SER A 664 41.32 11.30 -23.92
C SER A 664 42.68 12.00 -23.77
N ILE A 665 43.57 11.81 -24.71
CA ILE A 665 44.94 12.36 -24.65
C ILE A 665 44.93 13.89 -24.80
N PHE A 666 44.21 14.40 -25.78
CA PHE A 666 44.26 15.81 -26.15
C PHE A 666 43.07 16.64 -25.61
N GLY A 667 41.89 16.01 -25.47
CA GLY A 667 40.66 16.66 -24.97
C GLY A 667 40.40 16.41 -23.50
N LYS A 668 41.28 15.68 -22.77
CA LYS A 668 41.14 15.31 -21.35
C LYS A 668 39.79 14.58 -21.02
N VAL A 669 39.27 13.86 -21.98
CA VAL A 669 38.06 13.05 -21.82
C VAL A 669 38.42 11.75 -21.11
N GLN A 670 37.68 11.34 -20.09
CA GLN A 670 37.87 10.05 -19.43
C GLN A 670 37.43 8.89 -20.34
N VAL A 671 38.21 7.84 -20.39
CA VAL A 671 37.87 6.60 -21.12
C VAL A 671 37.12 5.66 -20.18
N ASN A 672 35.80 5.51 -20.44
CA ASN A 672 34.97 4.56 -19.73
C ASN A 672 33.80 4.12 -20.64
N PRO A 673 32.99 3.08 -20.29
CA PRO A 673 31.91 2.60 -21.12
C PRO A 673 30.85 3.66 -21.45
N HIS A 674 30.63 4.60 -20.55
CA HIS A 674 29.68 5.71 -20.77
C HIS A 674 30.18 6.66 -21.85
N THR A 675 31.43 7.15 -21.76
CA THR A 675 31.97 8.10 -22.74
C THR A 675 32.15 7.44 -24.13
N GLN A 676 32.38 6.13 -24.17
CA GLN A 676 32.38 5.38 -25.43
C GLN A 676 30.97 5.34 -26.05
N LEU A 677 29.94 5.09 -25.27
CA LEU A 677 28.56 5.11 -25.75
C LEU A 677 28.15 6.49 -26.25
N VAL A 678 28.50 7.54 -25.50
CA VAL A 678 28.25 8.95 -25.88
C VAL A 678 28.93 9.28 -27.21
N LEU A 679 30.18 8.83 -27.40
CA LEU A 679 30.90 9.04 -28.65
C LEU A 679 30.23 8.33 -29.84
N VAL A 680 29.85 7.06 -29.67
CA VAL A 680 29.13 6.31 -30.71
C VAL A 680 27.82 7.01 -31.10
N GLN A 681 27.02 7.40 -30.11
CA GLN A 681 25.79 8.14 -30.34
C GLN A 681 26.00 9.50 -31.03
N ALA A 682 27.10 10.21 -30.71
CA ALA A 682 27.45 11.45 -31.36
C ALA A 682 27.84 11.20 -32.82
N LEU A 683 28.70 10.21 -33.10
CA LEU A 683 29.14 9.86 -34.44
C LEU A 683 27.93 9.49 -35.36
N GLU A 684 27.02 8.67 -34.85
CA GLU A 684 25.79 8.25 -35.53
C GLU A 684 24.86 9.46 -35.77
N LYS A 685 24.58 10.25 -34.74
CA LYS A 685 23.71 11.43 -34.80
C LYS A 685 24.17 12.44 -35.82
N TYR A 686 25.46 12.70 -35.86
CA TYR A 686 26.02 13.64 -36.80
C TYR A 686 26.30 13.04 -38.20
N GLY A 687 25.98 11.74 -38.37
CA GLY A 687 26.01 11.03 -39.64
C GLY A 687 27.42 10.88 -40.20
N PHE A 688 28.37 10.51 -39.35
CA PHE A 688 29.69 10.02 -39.82
C PHE A 688 29.48 8.71 -40.57
N GLY A 689 30.16 8.52 -41.71
CA GLY A 689 30.10 7.29 -42.50
C GLY A 689 30.56 6.10 -41.64
N THR A 690 29.94 4.94 -41.84
CA THR A 690 30.25 3.71 -41.07
C THR A 690 30.59 2.56 -42.00
N ARG A 691 31.54 1.71 -41.62
CA ARG A 691 31.79 0.40 -42.22
C ARG A 691 32.13 -0.61 -41.14
N THR A 692 31.95 -1.89 -41.45
CA THR A 692 32.44 -2.99 -40.62
C THR A 692 33.71 -3.54 -41.20
N ASN A 693 34.77 -3.65 -40.39
CA ASN A 693 36.03 -4.24 -40.83
C ASN A 693 36.02 -5.78 -40.73
N GLU A 694 37.12 -6.44 -41.15
CA GLU A 694 37.29 -7.89 -41.14
C GLU A 694 37.20 -8.52 -39.72
N GLN A 695 37.34 -7.73 -38.67
CA GLN A 695 37.25 -8.13 -37.28
C GLN A 695 35.88 -7.86 -36.68
N GLU A 696 34.84 -7.65 -37.50
CA GLU A 696 33.48 -7.30 -37.08
C GLU A 696 33.36 -6.00 -36.24
N THR A 697 34.38 -5.11 -36.31
CA THR A 697 34.37 -3.85 -35.59
C THR A 697 33.86 -2.73 -36.46
N THR A 698 32.92 -1.92 -35.92
CA THR A 698 32.40 -0.73 -36.61
C THR A 698 33.47 0.37 -36.60
N GLU A 699 33.82 0.85 -37.78
CA GLU A 699 34.72 1.98 -38.00
C GLU A 699 33.93 3.19 -38.58
N TYR A 700 34.36 4.38 -38.19
CA TYR A 700 33.75 5.63 -38.60
C TYR A 700 34.66 6.41 -39.52
N GLU A 701 34.09 7.02 -40.55
CA GLU A 701 34.75 7.82 -41.53
C GLU A 701 35.02 9.21 -40.99
N VAL A 702 36.31 9.58 -40.80
CA VAL A 702 36.72 10.82 -40.14
C VAL A 702 37.87 11.50 -40.85
N VAL A 703 37.95 12.83 -40.77
CA VAL A 703 39.12 13.63 -41.08
C VAL A 703 39.69 14.21 -39.82
N ASP A 704 40.99 14.05 -39.61
CA ASP A 704 41.72 14.53 -38.44
C ASP A 704 42.09 16.01 -38.66
N ILE A 705 41.43 16.94 -37.92
CA ILE A 705 41.60 18.37 -38.09
C ILE A 705 43.01 18.83 -37.68
N GLN A 706 43.65 18.24 -36.71
CA GLN A 706 44.95 18.67 -36.23
C GLN A 706 46.13 18.31 -37.15
N LEU A 707 45.92 17.49 -38.17
CA LEU A 707 46.93 17.21 -39.17
C LEU A 707 47.04 18.38 -40.22
N TYR A 708 46.16 19.34 -40.19
CA TYR A 708 46.07 20.47 -41.12
C TYR A 708 46.44 21.82 -40.47
N GLN A 709 46.84 21.84 -39.18
CA GLN A 709 47.48 22.96 -38.51
C GLN A 709 48.94 22.69 -38.27
#